data_9d27547c0d6c0db3bf42d89bee3c99a8
#
_entry.id   9d27547c0d6c0db3bf42d89bee3c99a8
#
_cell.length_a   1.000
_cell.length_b   1.000
_cell.length_c   1.000
_cell.angle_alpha   90.00
_cell.angle_beta   90.00
_cell.angle_gamma   90.00
#
_symmetry.space_group_name_H-M   'P 1'
#
loop_
_entity.id
_entity.type
_entity.pdbx_description
1 polymer ?
#
loop_
_entity_poly.entity_id
_entity_poly.type
_entity_poly.pdbx_seq_one_letter_code
_entity_poly.pdbx_strand_id
1 'polypeptide(L)'
;MNHRRKEEMTMNKKPSRPQVNPNTLKRLLGYLSVYKTRVILVVICILLSAIANVMSSLFIQRLIDDYISPLLLEANPVFDALFRAIIQMACIYVIGILASFIYNRTMAVISQGILKKIRDDMFAHMQTLPIKYFDTHTHGDVMSHYTNDTDALRQMLSQSLPQLLSSCVTIVAVFISMLYLSLWMTLFIIVFLFLILKVVKSIAGKSSVYFIKQQQNIGDVNGYIEEIINGQKVVKVFCHEEEAKAVFDKKNQELCDSMTTANTYANILMPIMGNMGNILYVLLALVGGSLAIAGVTNISLTGAGVMTLGTIASFLTMSKSFINPIAQVSQQLNAVIMALAGATRIFELLDEESEEDHGYVTLVNAKRENGELIECKERTGLWAWKHPHSDGTLTYEELKGDVVMEHVDFGYEENKLVLHDINLYAEPGQKVAFVGATGAGKTTITNLINRFYDIADGKIRYDGINITKIKKDDLRRSMGVVLQDVNLFTGTVMDNIRYGKLDATDEECIAAAKLANADGFIRMLPDGYQTVLEGDGSGLSQGQRQLISIARAAVADPPVMILDEATSSIDTRTEAIVQKGMDALMHGRTVFVIAHRLSTVKNSDVIMVLEHGRIIERGNHEKLIAEKGKYYQLYTGAFELE
;
A
#
# COMPACT_ATOMS: atom_id res chain seq x y z
N MET A 1 29.55 -7.04 -21.92
CA MET A 1 30.36 -7.71 -20.87
C MET A 1 30.30 -7.00 -19.50
N ASN A 2 30.09 -5.69 -19.43
CA ASN A 2 30.04 -4.94 -18.16
C ASN A 2 28.69 -5.03 -17.38
N HIS A 3 27.59 -5.35 -18.04
CA HIS A 3 26.28 -5.50 -17.35
C HIS A 3 26.22 -6.78 -16.51
N ARG A 4 26.66 -7.92 -17.04
CA ARG A 4 26.71 -9.19 -16.29
C ARG A 4 27.61 -9.15 -15.05
N ARG A 5 28.72 -8.40 -15.08
CA ARG A 5 29.60 -8.25 -13.90
C ARG A 5 29.02 -7.37 -12.79
N LYS A 6 28.12 -6.44 -13.12
CA LYS A 6 27.39 -5.66 -12.09
C LYS A 6 26.28 -6.49 -11.44
N GLU A 7 25.60 -7.35 -12.19
CA GLU A 7 24.58 -8.26 -11.65
C GLU A 7 25.20 -9.35 -10.74
N GLU A 8 26.37 -9.90 -11.09
CA GLU A 8 27.08 -10.86 -10.22
C GLU A 8 27.62 -10.22 -8.92
N MET A 9 27.96 -8.92 -8.92
CA MET A 9 28.37 -8.20 -7.70
C MET A 9 27.20 -7.87 -6.77
N THR A 10 25.97 -7.73 -7.27
CA THR A 10 24.77 -7.55 -6.44
C THR A 10 24.25 -8.86 -5.85
N MET A 11 24.49 -10.00 -6.48
CA MET A 11 24.08 -11.32 -5.99
C MET A 11 24.86 -11.82 -4.77
N ASN A 12 26.00 -11.22 -4.42
CA ASN A 12 26.86 -11.69 -3.32
C ASN A 12 26.69 -10.90 -2.01
N LYS A 13 25.74 -9.99 -1.92
CA LYS A 13 25.34 -9.41 -0.63
C LYS A 13 24.45 -10.43 0.09
N LYS A 14 24.99 -11.04 1.18
CA LYS A 14 24.17 -11.77 2.17
C LYS A 14 22.94 -10.91 2.45
N PRO A 15 21.71 -11.48 2.36
CA PRO A 15 20.52 -10.74 2.70
C PRO A 15 20.70 -10.17 4.10
N SER A 16 20.82 -8.85 4.20
CA SER A 16 20.86 -8.17 5.50
C SER A 16 19.55 -8.49 6.19
N ARG A 17 19.62 -8.99 7.41
CA ARG A 17 18.43 -9.09 8.27
C ARG A 17 17.76 -7.73 8.24
N PRO A 18 16.43 -7.65 8.01
CA PRO A 18 15.73 -6.38 8.04
C PRO A 18 16.07 -5.69 9.36
N GLN A 19 16.78 -4.57 9.28
CA GLN A 19 17.09 -3.77 10.46
C GLN A 19 15.78 -3.14 10.90
N VAL A 20 15.29 -3.56 12.05
CA VAL A 20 14.11 -2.96 12.68
C VAL A 20 14.47 -1.52 13.02
N ASN A 21 13.89 -0.57 12.31
CA ASN A 21 14.06 0.84 12.60
C ASN A 21 13.40 1.15 13.97
N PRO A 22 14.16 1.61 14.98
CA PRO A 22 13.60 1.89 16.31
C PRO A 22 12.49 2.94 16.28
N ASN A 23 12.49 3.83 15.27
CA ASN A 23 11.44 4.82 15.07
C ASN A 23 10.11 4.18 14.68
N THR A 24 10.11 3.11 13.86
CA THR A 24 8.91 2.35 13.49
C THR A 24 8.19 1.80 14.72
N LEU A 25 8.96 1.16 15.64
CA LEU A 25 8.39 0.64 16.87
C LEU A 25 7.81 1.76 17.76
N LYS A 26 8.50 2.88 17.88
CA LYS A 26 8.04 4.04 18.66
C LYS A 26 6.74 4.61 18.10
N ARG A 27 6.60 4.71 16.76
CA ARG A 27 5.37 5.18 16.11
C ARG A 27 4.20 4.21 16.34
N LEU A 28 4.44 2.89 16.21
CA LEU A 28 3.42 1.88 16.52
C LEU A 28 2.97 1.92 17.99
N LEU A 29 3.89 2.13 18.93
CA LEU A 29 3.56 2.33 20.34
C LEU A 29 2.74 3.63 20.53
N GLY A 30 2.96 4.65 19.71
CA GLY A 30 2.13 5.86 19.67
C GLY A 30 0.68 5.55 19.34
N TYR A 31 0.41 4.74 18.30
CA TYR A 31 -0.95 4.30 17.97
C TYR A 31 -1.58 3.45 19.08
N LEU A 32 -0.79 2.57 19.71
CA LEU A 32 -1.25 1.77 20.86
C LEU A 32 -1.60 2.64 22.08
N SER A 33 -0.89 3.74 22.29
CA SER A 33 -1.09 4.64 23.43
C SER A 33 -2.49 5.28 23.49
N VAL A 34 -3.14 5.43 22.33
CA VAL A 34 -4.55 5.89 22.25
C VAL A 34 -5.48 4.94 22.99
N TYR A 35 -5.14 3.66 23.04
CA TYR A 35 -5.94 2.61 23.71
C TYR A 35 -5.36 2.18 25.07
N LYS A 36 -4.55 3.02 25.74
CA LYS A 36 -3.80 2.67 26.98
C LYS A 36 -4.63 1.96 28.04
N THR A 37 -5.85 2.40 28.33
CA THR A 37 -6.74 1.77 29.30
C THR A 37 -7.13 0.35 28.93
N ARG A 38 -7.43 0.12 27.65
CA ARG A 38 -7.75 -1.23 27.12
C ARG A 38 -6.52 -2.13 27.09
N VAL A 39 -5.34 -1.58 26.78
CA VAL A 39 -4.08 -2.33 26.81
C VAL A 39 -3.75 -2.77 28.25
N ILE A 40 -3.94 -1.91 29.23
CA ILE A 40 -3.77 -2.28 30.65
C ILE A 40 -4.73 -3.41 31.03
N LEU A 41 -5.99 -3.35 30.63
CA LEU A 41 -6.97 -4.42 30.86
C LEU A 41 -6.50 -5.74 30.23
N VAL A 42 -5.97 -5.70 29.00
CA VAL A 42 -5.40 -6.88 28.30
C VAL A 42 -4.26 -7.48 29.11
N VAL A 43 -3.31 -6.67 29.60
CA VAL A 43 -2.19 -7.14 30.42
C VAL A 43 -2.68 -7.80 31.72
N ILE A 44 -3.64 -7.17 32.42
CA ILE A 44 -4.23 -7.74 33.64
C ILE A 44 -4.90 -9.09 33.33
N CYS A 45 -5.68 -9.17 32.26
CA CYS A 45 -6.35 -10.42 31.87
C CYS A 45 -5.35 -11.52 31.47
N ILE A 46 -4.25 -11.18 30.78
CA ILE A 46 -3.17 -12.13 30.46
C ILE A 46 -2.53 -12.64 31.76
N LEU A 47 -2.24 -11.77 32.73
CA LEU A 47 -1.69 -12.17 34.04
C LEU A 47 -2.65 -13.10 34.77
N LEU A 48 -3.93 -12.79 34.83
CA LEU A 48 -4.96 -13.63 35.46
C LEU A 48 -5.06 -15.01 34.80
N SER A 49 -5.06 -15.05 33.46
CA SER A 49 -5.08 -16.30 32.70
C SER A 49 -3.82 -17.16 32.95
N ALA A 50 -2.65 -16.53 32.98
CA ALA A 50 -1.38 -17.23 33.27
C ALA A 50 -1.35 -17.78 34.72
N ILE A 51 -1.83 -17.00 35.68
CA ILE A 51 -1.93 -17.45 37.10
C ILE A 51 -2.89 -18.64 37.18
N ALA A 52 -4.05 -18.59 36.51
CA ALA A 52 -5.00 -19.71 36.49
C ALA A 52 -4.37 -21.01 35.95
N ASN A 53 -3.56 -20.90 34.86
CA ASN A 53 -2.83 -22.04 34.29
C ASN A 53 -1.79 -22.61 35.25
N VAL A 54 -1.05 -21.75 35.95
CA VAL A 54 -0.03 -22.20 36.94
C VAL A 54 -0.68 -22.83 38.17
N MET A 55 -1.76 -22.20 38.66
CA MET A 55 -2.52 -22.74 39.80
C MET A 55 -3.08 -24.13 39.51
N SER A 56 -3.44 -24.41 38.26
CA SER A 56 -3.82 -25.76 37.81
C SER A 56 -2.74 -26.81 38.08
N SER A 57 -1.50 -26.52 37.73
CA SER A 57 -0.38 -27.44 37.93
C SER A 57 -0.01 -27.60 39.40
N LEU A 58 -0.06 -26.53 40.20
CA LEU A 58 0.17 -26.57 41.66
C LEU A 58 -0.97 -27.30 42.37
N PHE A 59 -2.20 -27.18 41.86
CA PHE A 59 -3.36 -27.87 42.45
C PHE A 59 -3.21 -29.38 42.39
N ILE A 60 -2.56 -29.95 41.35
CA ILE A 60 -2.31 -31.39 41.24
C ILE A 60 -1.51 -31.90 42.44
N GLN A 61 -0.48 -31.16 42.89
CA GLN A 61 0.26 -31.52 44.08
C GLN A 61 -0.66 -31.58 45.30
N ARG A 62 -1.39 -30.49 45.57
CA ARG A 62 -2.29 -30.42 46.72
C ARG A 62 -3.37 -31.49 46.67
N LEU A 63 -3.92 -31.74 45.46
CA LEU A 63 -4.95 -32.74 45.24
C LEU A 63 -4.46 -34.15 45.65
N ILE A 64 -3.21 -34.50 45.27
CA ILE A 64 -2.65 -35.81 45.57
C ILE A 64 -2.18 -35.87 47.04
N ASP A 65 -1.40 -34.90 47.50
CA ASP A 65 -0.73 -34.96 48.80
C ASP A 65 -1.67 -34.64 49.97
N ASP A 66 -2.55 -33.62 49.83
CA ASP A 66 -3.37 -33.13 50.94
C ASP A 66 -4.77 -33.77 50.99
N TYR A 67 -5.27 -34.30 49.86
CA TYR A 67 -6.63 -34.85 49.81
C TYR A 67 -6.68 -36.35 49.45
N ILE A 68 -6.06 -36.80 48.36
CA ILE A 68 -6.18 -38.19 47.90
C ILE A 68 -5.38 -39.12 48.79
N SER A 69 -4.09 -38.82 49.04
CA SER A 69 -3.24 -39.72 49.83
C SER A 69 -3.73 -39.93 51.26
N PRO A 70 -4.23 -38.92 52.00
CA PRO A 70 -4.85 -39.15 53.32
C PRO A 70 -6.14 -39.98 53.25
N LEU A 71 -7.03 -39.70 52.26
CA LEU A 71 -8.29 -40.44 52.11
C LEU A 71 -8.09 -41.91 51.81
N LEU A 72 -7.00 -42.30 51.14
CA LEU A 72 -6.66 -43.70 50.86
C LEU A 72 -6.25 -44.49 52.13
N LEU A 73 -5.88 -43.78 53.19
CA LEU A 73 -5.47 -44.38 54.46
C LEU A 73 -6.62 -44.44 55.50
N GLU A 74 -7.76 -43.77 55.23
CA GLU A 74 -8.92 -43.75 56.12
C GLU A 74 -9.87 -44.92 55.86
N ALA A 75 -10.34 -45.55 56.93
CA ALA A 75 -11.32 -46.65 56.83
C ALA A 75 -12.72 -46.21 56.33
N ASN A 76 -13.11 -44.95 56.62
CA ASN A 76 -14.35 -44.34 56.18
C ASN A 76 -14.07 -42.96 55.56
N PRO A 77 -13.71 -42.87 54.27
CA PRO A 77 -13.28 -41.61 53.64
C PRO A 77 -14.46 -40.63 53.49
N VAL A 78 -14.24 -39.35 53.92
CA VAL A 78 -15.19 -38.25 53.78
C VAL A 78 -14.71 -37.30 52.66
N PHE A 79 -15.51 -37.18 51.58
CA PHE A 79 -15.12 -36.47 50.36
C PHE A 79 -15.42 -34.98 50.38
N ASP A 80 -16.04 -34.41 51.41
CA ASP A 80 -16.47 -33.00 51.46
C ASP A 80 -15.34 -31.99 51.24
N ALA A 81 -14.15 -32.27 51.81
CA ALA A 81 -12.97 -31.40 51.65
C ALA A 81 -12.44 -31.44 50.21
N LEU A 82 -12.44 -32.63 49.58
CA LEU A 82 -12.03 -32.83 48.19
C LEU A 82 -13.00 -32.11 47.25
N PHE A 83 -14.32 -32.23 47.43
CA PHE A 83 -15.32 -31.55 46.62
C PHE A 83 -15.17 -30.04 46.70
N ARG A 84 -14.94 -29.47 47.88
CA ARG A 84 -14.71 -28.04 48.07
C ARG A 84 -13.45 -27.56 47.32
N ALA A 85 -12.37 -28.30 47.35
CA ALA A 85 -11.13 -28.00 46.65
C ALA A 85 -11.33 -28.03 45.11
N ILE A 86 -12.06 -29.04 44.59
CA ILE A 86 -12.38 -29.14 43.17
C ILE A 86 -13.24 -27.95 42.71
N ILE A 87 -14.28 -27.57 43.50
CA ILE A 87 -15.14 -26.41 43.18
C ILE A 87 -14.31 -25.11 43.18
N GLN A 88 -13.43 -24.90 44.14
CA GLN A 88 -12.53 -23.74 44.16
C GLN A 88 -11.67 -23.67 42.90
N MET A 89 -11.10 -24.83 42.49
CA MET A 89 -10.29 -24.87 41.29
C MET A 89 -11.12 -24.63 40.02
N ALA A 90 -12.35 -25.16 39.94
CA ALA A 90 -13.27 -24.86 38.86
C ALA A 90 -13.59 -23.36 38.73
N CYS A 91 -13.78 -22.66 39.84
CA CYS A 91 -13.96 -21.21 39.85
C CYS A 91 -12.71 -20.47 39.30
N ILE A 92 -11.49 -20.90 39.67
CA ILE A 92 -10.25 -20.33 39.14
C ILE A 92 -10.15 -20.53 37.62
N TYR A 93 -10.50 -21.73 37.14
CA TYR A 93 -10.54 -22.00 35.68
C TYR A 93 -11.55 -21.11 34.95
N VAL A 94 -12.76 -20.93 35.50
CA VAL A 94 -13.78 -20.05 34.91
C VAL A 94 -13.26 -18.62 34.80
N ILE A 95 -12.59 -18.12 35.86
CA ILE A 95 -11.95 -16.79 35.84
C ILE A 95 -10.87 -16.72 34.74
N GLY A 96 -10.02 -17.75 34.62
CA GLY A 96 -8.98 -17.84 33.59
C GLY A 96 -9.55 -17.83 32.18
N ILE A 97 -10.63 -18.58 31.94
CA ILE A 97 -11.34 -18.63 30.64
C ILE A 97 -11.95 -17.27 30.31
N LEU A 98 -12.66 -16.65 31.26
CA LEU A 98 -13.25 -15.33 31.09
C LEU A 98 -12.18 -14.27 30.81
N ALA A 99 -11.06 -14.29 31.54
CA ALA A 99 -9.93 -13.41 31.32
C ALA A 99 -9.35 -13.61 29.91
N SER A 100 -9.18 -14.87 29.46
CA SER A 100 -8.72 -15.19 28.11
C SER A 100 -9.67 -14.67 27.03
N PHE A 101 -10.97 -14.85 27.20
CA PHE A 101 -11.98 -14.31 26.29
C PHE A 101 -11.93 -12.79 26.21
N ILE A 102 -11.87 -12.10 27.35
CA ILE A 102 -11.85 -10.65 27.45
C ILE A 102 -10.61 -10.08 26.75
N TYR A 103 -9.40 -10.62 27.01
CA TYR A 103 -8.20 -10.05 26.40
C TYR A 103 -8.18 -10.29 24.89
N ASN A 104 -8.59 -11.46 24.39
CA ASN A 104 -8.65 -11.73 22.96
C ASN A 104 -9.65 -10.80 22.24
N ARG A 105 -10.86 -10.65 22.80
CA ARG A 105 -11.87 -9.74 22.26
C ARG A 105 -11.38 -8.27 22.27
N THR A 106 -10.80 -7.85 23.40
CA THR A 106 -10.30 -6.47 23.54
C THR A 106 -9.16 -6.19 22.56
N MET A 107 -8.26 -7.17 22.40
CA MET A 107 -7.14 -7.02 21.47
C MET A 107 -7.58 -7.00 20.01
N ALA A 108 -8.62 -7.75 19.65
CA ALA A 108 -9.24 -7.67 18.33
C ALA A 108 -9.80 -6.26 18.05
N VAL A 109 -10.49 -5.64 19.03
CA VAL A 109 -11.02 -4.27 18.90
C VAL A 109 -9.89 -3.25 18.78
N ILE A 110 -8.83 -3.36 19.59
CA ILE A 110 -7.67 -2.46 19.53
C ILE A 110 -6.99 -2.56 18.16
N SER A 111 -6.68 -3.77 17.70
CA SER A 111 -5.98 -3.99 16.43
C SER A 111 -6.77 -3.44 15.25
N GLN A 112 -8.08 -3.70 15.16
CA GLN A 112 -8.91 -3.17 14.08
C GLN A 112 -9.04 -1.64 14.14
N GLY A 113 -9.12 -1.06 15.34
CA GLY A 113 -9.14 0.40 15.51
C GLY A 113 -7.84 1.06 15.04
N ILE A 114 -6.69 0.48 15.37
CA ILE A 114 -5.37 0.98 14.91
C ILE A 114 -5.26 0.85 13.38
N LEU A 115 -5.64 -0.29 12.80
CA LEU A 115 -5.57 -0.51 11.36
C LEU A 115 -6.50 0.43 10.58
N LYS A 116 -7.71 0.68 11.12
CA LYS A 116 -8.58 1.70 10.53
C LYS A 116 -7.88 3.05 10.51
N LYS A 117 -7.32 3.48 11.65
CA LYS A 117 -6.63 4.77 11.75
C LYS A 117 -5.44 4.86 10.79
N ILE A 118 -4.60 3.81 10.71
CA ILE A 118 -3.46 3.78 9.78
C ILE A 118 -3.94 3.89 8.32
N ARG A 119 -5.00 3.18 7.93
CA ARG A 119 -5.55 3.28 6.57
C ARG A 119 -6.15 4.65 6.28
N ASP A 120 -6.86 5.24 7.24
CA ASP A 120 -7.38 6.59 7.13
C ASP A 120 -6.23 7.60 6.94
N ASP A 121 -5.16 7.50 7.73
CA ASP A 121 -3.98 8.38 7.67
C ASP A 121 -3.23 8.20 6.33
N MET A 122 -3.00 6.94 5.88
CA MET A 122 -2.37 6.67 4.58
C MET A 122 -3.19 7.25 3.43
N PHE A 123 -4.52 7.05 3.43
CA PHE A 123 -5.36 7.53 2.35
C PHE A 123 -5.41 9.06 2.31
N ALA A 124 -5.54 9.70 3.48
CA ALA A 124 -5.52 11.16 3.56
C ALA A 124 -4.18 11.74 3.09
N HIS A 125 -3.07 11.12 3.50
CA HIS A 125 -1.73 11.56 3.09
C HIS A 125 -1.48 11.32 1.59
N MET A 126 -1.89 10.17 1.05
CA MET A 126 -1.77 9.85 -0.37
C MET A 126 -2.43 10.91 -1.27
N GLN A 127 -3.55 11.54 -0.81
CA GLN A 127 -4.21 12.62 -1.56
C GLN A 127 -3.39 13.92 -1.60
N THR A 128 -2.39 14.07 -0.75
CA THR A 128 -1.52 15.25 -0.71
C THR A 128 -0.20 15.06 -1.46
N LEU A 129 0.08 13.86 -1.95
CA LEU A 129 1.34 13.55 -2.62
C LEU A 129 1.41 14.15 -4.03
N PRO A 130 2.61 14.58 -4.50
CA PRO A 130 2.80 15.07 -5.85
C PRO A 130 2.64 13.93 -6.87
N ILE A 131 2.28 14.28 -8.11
CA ILE A 131 2.16 13.32 -9.22
C ILE A 131 3.46 12.52 -9.44
N LYS A 132 4.61 13.14 -9.18
CA LYS A 132 5.92 12.48 -9.23
C LYS A 132 5.97 11.16 -8.43
N TYR A 133 5.30 11.10 -7.29
CA TYR A 133 5.22 9.88 -6.49
C TYR A 133 4.56 8.74 -7.27
N PHE A 134 3.42 9.03 -7.91
CA PHE A 134 2.65 8.03 -8.67
C PHE A 134 3.32 7.64 -9.99
N ASP A 135 4.12 8.52 -10.58
CA ASP A 135 4.90 8.23 -11.79
C ASP A 135 6.12 7.36 -11.49
N THR A 136 6.65 7.39 -10.26
CA THR A 136 7.84 6.63 -9.84
C THR A 136 7.53 5.32 -9.12
N HIS A 137 6.30 5.14 -8.63
CA HIS A 137 5.86 3.95 -7.91
C HIS A 137 4.74 3.23 -8.68
N THR A 138 4.80 1.90 -8.72
CA THR A 138 3.75 1.12 -9.37
C THR A 138 2.46 1.14 -8.53
N HIS A 139 1.30 1.06 -9.18
CA HIS A 139 0.01 0.94 -8.48
C HIS A 139 -0.02 -0.29 -7.57
N GLY A 140 0.66 -1.39 -7.97
CA GLY A 140 0.78 -2.61 -7.17
C GLY A 140 1.55 -2.41 -5.88
N ASP A 141 2.65 -1.63 -5.91
CA ASP A 141 3.44 -1.31 -4.70
C ASP A 141 2.59 -0.50 -3.72
N VAL A 142 1.94 0.56 -4.19
CA VAL A 142 1.07 1.39 -3.34
C VAL A 142 -0.08 0.55 -2.77
N MET A 143 -0.70 -0.30 -3.57
CA MET A 143 -1.79 -1.18 -3.13
C MET A 143 -1.33 -2.22 -2.12
N SER A 144 -0.07 -2.69 -2.22
CA SER A 144 0.53 -3.63 -1.26
C SER A 144 0.58 -3.07 0.17
N HIS A 145 0.74 -1.76 0.35
CA HIS A 145 0.69 -1.13 1.68
C HIS A 145 -0.70 -1.27 2.31
N TYR A 146 -1.78 -1.13 1.51
CA TYR A 146 -3.17 -1.25 2.00
C TYR A 146 -3.60 -2.70 2.23
N THR A 147 -2.98 -3.67 1.57
CA THR A 147 -3.33 -5.09 1.63
C THR A 147 -2.33 -5.88 2.48
N ASN A 148 -1.17 -6.19 1.94
CA ASN A 148 -0.19 -7.09 2.54
C ASN A 148 0.42 -6.54 3.83
N ASP A 149 0.84 -5.26 3.81
CA ASP A 149 1.52 -4.64 4.95
C ASP A 149 0.56 -4.41 6.11
N THR A 150 -0.66 -3.95 5.82
CA THR A 150 -1.70 -3.81 6.85
C THR A 150 -2.16 -5.16 7.40
N ASP A 151 -2.19 -6.24 6.60
CA ASP A 151 -2.54 -7.57 7.09
C ASP A 151 -1.45 -8.16 7.98
N ALA A 152 -0.18 -7.98 7.64
CA ALA A 152 0.94 -8.34 8.50
C ALA A 152 0.88 -7.61 9.86
N LEU A 153 0.56 -6.31 9.85
CA LEU A 153 0.32 -5.53 11.09
C LEU A 153 -0.88 -6.07 11.89
N ARG A 154 -1.97 -6.42 11.21
CA ARG A 154 -3.14 -7.03 11.84
C ARG A 154 -2.76 -8.30 12.58
N GLN A 155 -2.03 -9.20 11.94
CA GLN A 155 -1.59 -10.45 12.52
C GLN A 155 -0.68 -10.23 13.73
N MET A 156 0.26 -9.30 13.63
CA MET A 156 1.14 -8.93 14.75
C MET A 156 0.35 -8.38 15.94
N LEU A 157 -0.52 -7.39 15.71
CA LEU A 157 -1.25 -6.71 16.79
C LEU A 157 -2.31 -7.62 17.42
N SER A 158 -3.07 -8.40 16.61
CA SER A 158 -4.17 -9.21 17.13
C SER A 158 -3.76 -10.55 17.71
N GLN A 159 -2.66 -11.14 17.23
CA GLN A 159 -2.23 -12.49 17.60
C GLN A 159 -0.82 -12.54 18.20
N SER A 160 0.20 -12.01 17.47
CA SER A 160 1.59 -12.24 17.86
C SER A 160 1.98 -11.52 19.14
N LEU A 161 1.62 -10.25 19.32
CA LEU A 161 1.94 -9.50 20.55
C LEU A 161 1.26 -10.06 21.80
N PRO A 162 -0.07 -10.33 21.79
CA PRO A 162 -0.72 -10.95 22.93
C PRO A 162 -0.14 -12.34 23.26
N GLN A 163 0.14 -13.16 22.22
CA GLN A 163 0.70 -14.49 22.41
C GLN A 163 2.13 -14.44 22.98
N LEU A 164 2.99 -13.53 22.49
CA LEU A 164 4.33 -13.32 23.03
C LEU A 164 4.26 -12.90 24.50
N LEU A 165 3.42 -11.93 24.83
CA LEU A 165 3.26 -11.46 26.20
C LEU A 165 2.74 -12.58 27.11
N SER A 166 1.71 -13.30 26.68
CA SER A 166 1.16 -14.44 27.41
C SER A 166 2.20 -15.55 27.61
N SER A 167 2.97 -15.88 26.58
CA SER A 167 4.03 -16.89 26.65
C SER A 167 5.15 -16.48 27.62
N CYS A 168 5.61 -15.23 27.56
CA CYS A 168 6.63 -14.71 28.48
C CYS A 168 6.14 -14.77 29.93
N VAL A 169 4.92 -14.31 30.20
CA VAL A 169 4.34 -14.35 31.54
C VAL A 169 4.20 -15.79 32.04
N THR A 170 3.72 -16.70 31.18
CA THR A 170 3.57 -18.13 31.54
C THR A 170 4.92 -18.77 31.82
N ILE A 171 5.96 -18.54 31.00
CA ILE A 171 7.32 -19.07 31.24
C ILE A 171 7.84 -18.61 32.60
N VAL A 172 7.74 -17.32 32.91
CA VAL A 172 8.22 -16.77 34.19
C VAL A 172 7.43 -17.34 35.36
N ALA A 173 6.11 -17.38 35.26
CA ALA A 173 5.23 -17.87 36.32
C ALA A 173 5.44 -19.37 36.59
N VAL A 174 5.56 -20.20 35.54
CA VAL A 174 5.86 -21.64 35.67
C VAL A 174 7.25 -21.84 36.24
N PHE A 175 8.25 -21.08 35.81
CA PHE A 175 9.62 -21.17 36.31
C PHE A 175 9.70 -20.85 37.81
N ILE A 176 9.05 -19.78 38.27
CA ILE A 176 8.95 -19.44 39.69
C ILE A 176 8.30 -20.58 40.49
N SER A 177 7.22 -21.16 39.95
CA SER A 177 6.48 -22.25 40.57
C SER A 177 7.31 -23.55 40.65
N MET A 178 8.15 -23.80 39.63
CA MET A 178 9.10 -24.92 39.65
C MET A 178 10.15 -24.77 40.78
N LEU A 179 10.71 -23.57 40.94
CA LEU A 179 11.63 -23.25 42.04
C LEU A 179 10.96 -23.39 43.42
N TYR A 180 9.67 -23.03 43.49
CA TYR A 180 8.87 -23.19 44.70
C TYR A 180 8.70 -24.65 45.10
N LEU A 181 8.57 -25.57 44.12
CA LEU A 181 8.33 -26.99 44.37
C LEU A 181 9.61 -27.80 44.60
N SER A 182 10.65 -27.66 43.74
CA SER A 182 11.90 -28.39 43.84
C SER A 182 13.03 -27.76 43.04
N LEU A 183 14.15 -27.45 43.70
CA LEU A 183 15.37 -26.96 43.06
C LEU A 183 16.04 -28.05 42.20
N TRP A 184 16.07 -29.28 42.65
CA TRP A 184 16.72 -30.39 41.94
C TRP A 184 16.07 -30.69 40.62
N MET A 185 14.76 -30.79 40.56
CA MET A 185 14.02 -31.06 39.34
C MET A 185 14.06 -29.85 38.41
N THR A 186 14.06 -28.62 38.95
CA THR A 186 14.19 -27.39 38.15
C THR A 186 15.55 -27.33 37.46
N LEU A 187 16.63 -27.64 38.16
CA LEU A 187 17.98 -27.69 37.58
C LEU A 187 18.06 -28.70 36.44
N PHE A 188 17.45 -29.88 36.63
CA PHE A 188 17.38 -30.89 35.57
C PHE A 188 16.67 -30.37 34.31
N ILE A 189 15.52 -29.66 34.47
CA ILE A 189 14.79 -29.05 33.35
C ILE A 189 15.65 -27.98 32.63
N ILE A 190 16.39 -27.15 33.38
CA ILE A 190 17.27 -26.13 32.78
C ILE A 190 18.35 -26.79 31.92
N VAL A 191 19.00 -27.84 32.41
CA VAL A 191 20.03 -28.59 31.65
C VAL A 191 19.42 -29.18 30.36
N PHE A 192 18.25 -29.79 30.48
CA PHE A 192 17.56 -30.37 29.33
C PHE A 192 17.08 -29.27 28.33
N LEU A 193 16.68 -28.11 28.83
CA LEU A 193 16.31 -26.96 27.99
C LEU A 193 17.49 -26.51 27.12
N PHE A 194 18.72 -26.45 27.64
CA PHE A 194 19.90 -26.14 26.82
C PHE A 194 20.08 -27.15 25.69
N LEU A 195 19.79 -28.43 25.92
CA LEU A 195 19.82 -29.46 24.88
C LEU A 195 18.77 -29.19 23.82
N ILE A 196 17.51 -28.90 24.22
CA ILE A 196 16.42 -28.54 23.31
C ILE A 196 16.79 -27.33 22.45
N LEU A 197 17.26 -26.24 23.07
CA LEU A 197 17.64 -25.02 22.38
C LEU A 197 18.76 -25.24 21.34
N LYS A 198 19.73 -26.12 21.64
CA LYS A 198 20.79 -26.50 20.69
C LYS A 198 20.24 -27.22 19.46
N VAL A 199 19.30 -28.15 19.65
CA VAL A 199 18.64 -28.91 18.60
C VAL A 199 17.79 -27.95 17.74
N VAL A 200 16.95 -27.09 18.36
CA VAL A 200 16.12 -26.10 17.68
C VAL A 200 16.97 -25.15 16.84
N LYS A 201 18.06 -24.60 17.42
CA LYS A 201 18.97 -23.70 16.69
C LYS A 201 19.58 -24.35 15.44
N SER A 202 19.94 -25.64 15.55
CA SER A 202 20.51 -26.39 14.42
C SER A 202 19.49 -26.57 13.29
N ILE A 203 18.23 -26.91 13.60
CA ILE A 203 17.17 -27.13 12.62
C ILE A 203 16.70 -25.80 12.03
N ALA A 204 16.45 -24.80 12.85
CA ALA A 204 16.01 -23.47 12.42
C ALA A 204 17.03 -22.79 11.50
N GLY A 205 18.33 -22.96 11.77
CA GLY A 205 19.39 -22.43 10.91
C GLY A 205 19.36 -23.01 9.49
N LYS A 206 19.13 -24.33 9.37
CA LYS A 206 18.97 -24.97 8.06
C LYS A 206 17.67 -24.56 7.37
N SER A 207 16.57 -24.54 8.11
CA SER A 207 15.26 -24.13 7.61
C SER A 207 15.30 -22.74 6.96
N SER A 208 15.94 -21.76 7.62
CA SER A 208 16.05 -20.38 7.13
C SER A 208 16.71 -20.29 5.75
N VAL A 209 17.76 -21.06 5.49
CA VAL A 209 18.46 -21.06 4.19
C VAL A 209 17.54 -21.55 3.07
N TYR A 210 16.80 -22.62 3.32
CA TYR A 210 15.89 -23.19 2.32
C TYR A 210 14.64 -22.33 2.11
N PHE A 211 14.15 -21.63 3.14
CA PHE A 211 13.08 -20.65 2.98
C PHE A 211 13.47 -19.48 2.08
N ILE A 212 14.71 -18.98 2.19
CA ILE A 212 15.21 -17.92 1.31
C ILE A 212 15.24 -18.43 -0.14
N LYS A 213 15.75 -19.65 -0.36
CA LYS A 213 15.78 -20.26 -1.71
C LYS A 213 14.37 -20.47 -2.25
N GLN A 214 13.44 -20.94 -1.43
CA GLN A 214 12.04 -21.08 -1.81
C GLN A 214 11.44 -19.75 -2.27
N GLN A 215 11.69 -18.66 -1.51
CA GLN A 215 11.17 -17.33 -1.85
C GLN A 215 11.73 -16.81 -3.18
N GLN A 216 12.99 -17.06 -3.48
CA GLN A 216 13.60 -16.76 -4.78
C GLN A 216 12.91 -17.53 -5.90
N ASN A 217 12.76 -18.85 -5.77
CA ASN A 217 12.11 -19.67 -6.78
C ASN A 217 10.63 -19.32 -6.98
N ILE A 218 9.89 -18.88 -5.93
CA ILE A 218 8.54 -18.35 -6.08
C ILE A 218 8.56 -17.08 -6.96
N GLY A 219 9.51 -16.18 -6.71
CA GLY A 219 9.69 -14.99 -7.54
C GLY A 219 9.95 -15.32 -9.01
N ASP A 220 10.84 -16.29 -9.28
CA ASP A 220 11.20 -16.72 -10.63
C ASP A 220 10.02 -17.38 -11.37
N VAL A 221 9.20 -18.17 -10.67
CA VAL A 221 7.99 -18.78 -11.25
C VAL A 221 6.92 -17.72 -11.51
N ASN A 222 6.67 -16.84 -10.55
CA ASN A 222 5.66 -15.79 -10.70
C ASN A 222 6.03 -14.81 -11.82
N GLY A 223 7.30 -14.38 -11.91
CA GLY A 223 7.79 -13.53 -12.99
C GLY A 223 7.61 -14.18 -14.37
N TYR A 224 7.89 -15.47 -14.47
CA TYR A 224 7.67 -16.20 -15.72
C TYR A 224 6.18 -16.32 -16.08
N ILE A 225 5.30 -16.59 -15.09
CA ILE A 225 3.85 -16.63 -15.32
C ILE A 225 3.35 -15.28 -15.83
N GLU A 226 3.78 -14.18 -15.21
CA GLU A 226 3.42 -12.82 -15.62
C GLU A 226 3.88 -12.51 -17.04
N GLU A 227 5.14 -12.86 -17.38
CA GLU A 227 5.69 -12.73 -18.74
C GLU A 227 4.83 -13.47 -19.77
N ILE A 228 4.50 -14.74 -19.51
CA ILE A 228 3.70 -15.55 -20.42
C ILE A 228 2.26 -15.07 -20.52
N ILE A 229 1.62 -14.62 -19.42
CA ILE A 229 0.28 -14.06 -19.47
C ILE A 229 0.25 -12.81 -20.36
N ASN A 230 1.20 -11.89 -20.17
CA ASN A 230 1.31 -10.68 -20.98
C ASN A 230 1.64 -11.01 -22.45
N GLY A 231 2.49 -12.01 -22.68
CA GLY A 231 2.89 -12.48 -24.00
C GLY A 231 1.98 -13.56 -24.62
N GLN A 232 0.83 -13.92 -24.01
CA GLN A 232 0.03 -15.07 -24.41
C GLN A 232 -0.41 -15.05 -25.88
N LYS A 233 -0.73 -13.87 -26.42
CA LYS A 233 -1.06 -13.71 -27.86
C LYS A 233 0.11 -14.08 -28.76
N VAL A 234 1.34 -13.72 -28.37
CA VAL A 234 2.57 -14.03 -29.10
C VAL A 234 2.83 -15.54 -29.06
N VAL A 235 2.74 -16.15 -27.86
CA VAL A 235 2.90 -17.62 -27.70
C VAL A 235 1.92 -18.35 -28.62
N LYS A 236 0.65 -17.91 -28.69
CA LYS A 236 -0.39 -18.52 -29.54
C LYS A 236 -0.12 -18.36 -31.02
N VAL A 237 0.26 -17.14 -31.46
CA VAL A 237 0.52 -16.87 -32.89
C VAL A 237 1.69 -17.66 -33.43
N PHE A 238 2.73 -17.86 -32.60
CA PHE A 238 3.92 -18.61 -32.99
C PHE A 238 3.87 -20.12 -32.63
N CYS A 239 2.76 -20.58 -31.99
CA CYS A 239 2.54 -21.99 -31.61
C CYS A 239 3.66 -22.53 -30.68
N HIS A 240 4.15 -21.69 -29.73
CA HIS A 240 5.23 -22.04 -28.79
C HIS A 240 4.71 -22.49 -27.42
N GLU A 241 3.48 -23.04 -27.32
CA GLU A 241 2.88 -23.46 -26.06
C GLU A 241 3.65 -24.60 -25.39
N GLU A 242 4.14 -25.57 -26.15
CA GLU A 242 4.87 -26.70 -25.58
C GLU A 242 6.24 -26.28 -25.05
N GLU A 243 6.90 -25.35 -25.72
CA GLU A 243 8.18 -24.80 -25.26
C GLU A 243 7.99 -23.93 -23.98
N ALA A 244 6.94 -23.12 -23.93
CA ALA A 244 6.58 -22.35 -22.73
C ALA A 244 6.26 -23.29 -21.55
N LYS A 245 5.53 -24.39 -21.77
CA LYS A 245 5.28 -25.42 -20.76
C LYS A 245 6.56 -26.06 -20.25
N ALA A 246 7.47 -26.44 -21.16
CA ALA A 246 8.72 -27.09 -20.76
C ALA A 246 9.60 -26.19 -19.88
N VAL A 247 9.64 -24.88 -20.16
CA VAL A 247 10.34 -23.89 -19.31
C VAL A 247 9.64 -23.75 -17.97
N PHE A 248 8.30 -23.66 -17.97
CA PHE A 248 7.51 -23.59 -16.74
C PHE A 248 7.73 -24.83 -15.86
N ASP A 249 7.66 -26.03 -16.44
CA ASP A 249 7.82 -27.30 -15.71
C ASP A 249 9.18 -27.37 -15.02
N LYS A 250 10.25 -26.92 -15.70
CA LYS A 250 11.59 -26.86 -15.10
C LYS A 250 11.61 -25.93 -13.88
N LYS A 251 11.11 -24.69 -14.03
CA LYS A 251 11.04 -23.71 -12.93
C LYS A 251 10.16 -24.19 -11.77
N ASN A 252 9.03 -24.80 -12.11
CA ASN A 252 8.09 -25.33 -11.13
C ASN A 252 8.67 -26.55 -10.38
N GLN A 253 9.48 -27.40 -11.04
CA GLN A 253 10.21 -28.48 -10.39
C GLN A 253 11.26 -27.95 -9.41
N GLU A 254 12.04 -26.93 -9.78
CA GLU A 254 13.00 -26.27 -8.90
C GLU A 254 12.31 -25.65 -7.67
N LEU A 255 11.13 -25.06 -7.87
CA LEU A 255 10.27 -24.55 -6.79
C LEU A 255 9.79 -25.71 -5.91
N CYS A 256 9.28 -26.79 -6.49
CA CYS A 256 8.80 -27.97 -5.76
C CYS A 256 9.90 -28.54 -4.85
N ASP A 257 11.11 -28.72 -5.37
CA ASP A 257 12.24 -29.26 -4.61
C ASP A 257 12.65 -28.35 -3.45
N SER A 258 12.69 -27.04 -3.68
CA SER A 258 13.00 -26.06 -2.64
C SER A 258 11.90 -25.95 -1.59
N MET A 259 10.62 -25.95 -1.99
CA MET A 259 9.47 -25.95 -1.09
C MET A 259 9.41 -27.23 -0.26
N THR A 260 9.61 -28.40 -0.87
CA THR A 260 9.64 -29.68 -0.18
C THR A 260 10.71 -29.69 0.89
N THR A 261 11.92 -29.24 0.55
CA THR A 261 13.02 -29.20 1.53
C THR A 261 12.77 -28.18 2.64
N ALA A 262 12.33 -26.96 2.30
CA ALA A 262 12.01 -25.93 3.29
C ALA A 262 10.91 -26.39 4.27
N ASN A 263 9.81 -26.94 3.71
CA ASN A 263 8.70 -27.44 4.51
C ASN A 263 9.05 -28.66 5.34
N THR A 264 9.93 -29.53 4.85
CA THR A 264 10.44 -30.66 5.64
C THR A 264 11.14 -30.17 6.91
N TYR A 265 12.06 -29.20 6.80
CA TYR A 265 12.73 -28.65 7.97
C TYR A 265 11.79 -27.86 8.89
N ALA A 266 10.80 -27.15 8.33
CA ALA A 266 9.81 -26.42 9.12
C ALA A 266 8.89 -27.38 9.89
N ASN A 267 8.34 -28.38 9.20
CA ASN A 267 7.33 -29.26 9.78
C ASN A 267 7.91 -30.31 10.73
N ILE A 268 9.20 -30.67 10.59
CA ILE A 268 9.85 -31.61 11.51
C ILE A 268 10.13 -30.99 12.89
N LEU A 269 10.16 -29.65 12.99
CA LEU A 269 10.48 -28.94 14.23
C LEU A 269 9.42 -29.21 15.32
N MET A 270 8.14 -29.15 14.99
CA MET A 270 7.06 -29.35 15.96
C MET A 270 7.00 -30.78 16.51
N PRO A 271 7.06 -31.85 15.69
CA PRO A 271 7.17 -33.22 16.19
C PRO A 271 8.42 -33.46 17.07
N ILE A 272 9.56 -32.88 16.69
CA ILE A 272 10.79 -33.00 17.50
C ILE A 272 10.59 -32.31 18.86
N MET A 273 10.07 -31.08 18.89
CA MET A 273 9.79 -30.36 20.13
C MET A 273 8.80 -31.13 21.02
N GLY A 274 7.70 -31.66 20.44
CA GLY A 274 6.73 -32.45 21.15
C GLY A 274 7.33 -33.74 21.75
N ASN A 275 8.11 -34.48 20.95
CA ASN A 275 8.77 -35.71 21.42
C ASN A 275 9.88 -35.44 22.42
N MET A 276 10.65 -34.36 22.28
CA MET A 276 11.60 -33.96 23.32
C MET A 276 10.88 -33.59 24.62
N GLY A 277 9.70 -32.98 24.55
CA GLY A 277 8.84 -32.75 25.71
C GLY A 277 8.40 -34.06 26.37
N ASN A 278 8.05 -35.10 25.57
CA ASN A 278 7.71 -36.41 26.10
C ASN A 278 8.92 -37.15 26.69
N ILE A 279 10.10 -37.04 26.08
CA ILE A 279 11.35 -37.57 26.61
C ILE A 279 11.65 -36.91 27.96
N LEU A 280 11.56 -35.57 28.02
CA LEU A 280 11.75 -34.85 29.31
C LEU A 280 10.76 -35.33 30.37
N TYR A 281 9.49 -35.54 30.00
CA TYR A 281 8.46 -36.05 30.90
C TYR A 281 8.86 -37.41 31.52
N VAL A 282 9.31 -38.36 30.69
CA VAL A 282 9.78 -39.68 31.16
C VAL A 282 11.03 -39.55 32.05
N LEU A 283 11.99 -38.76 31.63
CA LEU A 283 13.22 -38.54 32.42
C LEU A 283 12.93 -37.88 33.77
N LEU A 284 12.02 -36.89 33.79
CA LEU A 284 11.58 -36.26 35.04
C LEU A 284 10.88 -37.26 36.00
N ALA A 285 10.04 -38.17 35.44
CA ALA A 285 9.40 -39.21 36.22
C ALA A 285 10.45 -40.17 36.83
N LEU A 286 11.47 -40.56 36.05
CA LEU A 286 12.57 -41.41 36.53
C LEU A 286 13.42 -40.69 37.58
N VAL A 287 13.84 -39.45 37.33
CA VAL A 287 14.67 -38.67 38.28
C VAL A 287 13.88 -38.38 39.54
N GLY A 288 12.63 -37.90 39.44
CA GLY A 288 11.77 -37.61 40.59
C GLY A 288 11.47 -38.86 41.43
N GLY A 289 11.16 -40.00 40.77
CA GLY A 289 10.95 -41.28 41.43
C GLY A 289 12.22 -41.80 42.11
N SER A 290 13.38 -41.71 41.47
CA SER A 290 14.68 -42.08 42.06
C SER A 290 15.03 -41.23 43.27
N LEU A 291 14.83 -39.91 43.23
CA LEU A 291 15.04 -39.00 44.35
C LEU A 291 14.10 -39.32 45.54
N ALA A 292 12.83 -39.65 45.23
CA ALA A 292 11.85 -40.02 46.26
C ALA A 292 12.22 -41.36 46.94
N ILE A 293 12.59 -42.39 46.15
CA ILE A 293 12.99 -43.73 46.70
C ILE A 293 14.30 -43.63 47.46
N ALA A 294 15.25 -42.85 47.00
CA ALA A 294 16.54 -42.63 47.67
C ALA A 294 16.44 -41.78 48.96
N GLY A 295 15.27 -41.24 49.27
CA GLY A 295 15.04 -40.39 50.43
C GLY A 295 15.82 -39.05 50.40
N VAL A 296 16.17 -38.58 49.20
CA VAL A 296 16.90 -37.31 49.06
C VAL A 296 16.03 -36.15 49.50
N THR A 297 16.59 -35.30 50.36
CA THR A 297 15.89 -34.10 50.82
C THR A 297 15.54 -33.19 49.65
N ASN A 298 14.25 -32.94 49.43
CA ASN A 298 13.77 -31.99 48.44
C ASN A 298 14.02 -30.55 48.93
N ILE A 299 14.90 -29.84 48.29
CA ILE A 299 15.17 -28.42 48.55
C ILE A 299 14.25 -27.58 47.69
N SER A 300 13.47 -26.67 48.30
CA SER A 300 12.56 -25.76 47.66
C SER A 300 12.75 -24.34 48.22
N LEU A 301 12.14 -23.33 47.61
CA LEU A 301 12.13 -21.96 48.14
C LEU A 301 11.44 -21.84 49.50
N THR A 302 10.59 -22.81 49.86
CA THR A 302 9.86 -22.84 51.13
C THR A 302 10.59 -23.62 52.22
N GLY A 303 11.70 -24.26 51.89
CA GLY A 303 12.50 -25.07 52.84
C GLY A 303 12.87 -26.45 52.33
N ALA A 304 13.34 -27.28 53.22
CA ALA A 304 13.71 -28.67 52.94
C ALA A 304 12.58 -29.61 53.39
N GLY A 305 12.18 -30.51 52.49
CA GLY A 305 11.09 -31.47 52.72
C GLY A 305 11.36 -32.82 52.05
N VAL A 306 10.35 -33.67 51.98
CA VAL A 306 10.39 -34.95 51.27
C VAL A 306 9.84 -34.79 49.87
N MET A 307 10.38 -35.52 48.89
CA MET A 307 9.86 -35.58 47.53
C MET A 307 8.56 -36.42 47.53
N THR A 308 7.42 -35.78 47.29
CA THR A 308 6.11 -36.44 47.29
C THR A 308 5.68 -36.84 45.86
N LEU A 309 4.73 -37.78 45.76
CA LEU A 309 4.11 -38.14 44.46
C LEU A 309 3.41 -36.96 43.82
N GLY A 310 2.74 -36.12 44.61
CA GLY A 310 2.08 -34.90 44.12
C GLY A 310 3.08 -33.90 43.54
N THR A 311 4.25 -33.72 44.19
CA THR A 311 5.32 -32.87 43.64
C THR A 311 5.81 -33.39 42.29
N ILE A 312 6.05 -34.70 42.12
CA ILE A 312 6.46 -35.29 40.85
C ILE A 312 5.38 -35.07 39.80
N ALA A 313 4.12 -35.37 40.09
CA ALA A 313 2.98 -35.19 39.15
C ALA A 313 2.83 -33.74 38.71
N SER A 314 2.98 -32.78 39.62
CA SER A 314 2.97 -31.35 39.29
C SER A 314 4.11 -30.95 38.37
N PHE A 315 5.34 -31.43 38.63
CA PHE A 315 6.46 -31.18 37.74
C PHE A 315 6.30 -31.75 36.35
N LEU A 316 5.71 -32.94 36.23
CA LEU A 316 5.40 -33.53 34.92
C LEU A 316 4.43 -32.65 34.10
N THR A 317 3.44 -32.08 34.75
CA THR A 317 2.50 -31.15 34.10
C THR A 317 3.15 -29.82 33.79
N MET A 318 3.93 -29.24 34.71
CA MET A 318 4.64 -27.99 34.53
C MET A 318 5.68 -28.07 33.41
N SER A 319 6.35 -29.22 33.22
CA SER A 319 7.32 -29.39 32.13
C SER A 319 6.72 -29.14 30.76
N LYS A 320 5.49 -29.62 30.52
CA LYS A 320 4.74 -29.35 29.28
C LYS A 320 4.32 -27.87 29.18
N SER A 321 3.82 -27.30 30.29
CA SER A 321 3.43 -25.89 30.36
C SER A 321 4.61 -24.92 30.20
N PHE A 322 5.84 -25.38 30.39
CA PHE A 322 7.08 -24.62 30.21
C PHE A 322 7.61 -24.68 28.78
N ILE A 323 7.59 -25.86 28.13
CA ILE A 323 8.16 -26.06 26.80
C ILE A 323 7.25 -25.46 25.69
N ASN A 324 5.94 -25.64 25.79
CA ASN A 324 5.00 -25.20 24.78
C ASN A 324 5.08 -23.69 24.48
N PRO A 325 5.10 -22.77 25.46
CA PRO A 325 5.28 -21.34 25.22
C PRO A 325 6.60 -20.98 24.55
N ILE A 326 7.68 -21.71 24.79
CA ILE A 326 8.99 -21.48 24.15
C ILE A 326 8.90 -21.73 22.64
N ALA A 327 8.21 -22.81 22.23
CA ALA A 327 7.95 -23.09 20.82
C ALA A 327 7.09 -21.99 20.17
N GLN A 328 6.04 -21.52 20.87
CA GLN A 328 5.16 -20.44 20.40
C GLN A 328 5.92 -19.12 20.21
N VAL A 329 6.78 -18.73 21.15
CA VAL A 329 7.60 -17.51 21.01
C VAL A 329 8.43 -17.56 19.73
N SER A 330 9.05 -18.70 19.42
CA SER A 330 9.86 -18.86 18.21
C SER A 330 9.05 -18.67 16.92
N GLN A 331 7.80 -19.12 16.87
CA GLN A 331 6.91 -18.93 15.72
C GLN A 331 6.48 -17.47 15.56
N GLN A 332 6.16 -16.79 16.66
CA GLN A 332 5.68 -15.41 16.64
C GLN A 332 6.76 -14.39 16.26
N LEU A 333 8.03 -14.69 16.50
CA LEU A 333 9.13 -13.78 16.16
C LEU A 333 9.17 -13.45 14.66
N ASN A 334 8.96 -14.43 13.78
CA ASN A 334 8.95 -14.20 12.34
C ASN A 334 7.79 -13.28 11.93
N ALA A 335 6.60 -13.51 12.48
CA ALA A 335 5.43 -12.66 12.21
C ALA A 335 5.66 -11.21 12.65
N VAL A 336 6.32 -11.01 13.80
CA VAL A 336 6.68 -9.66 14.28
C VAL A 336 7.70 -8.99 13.35
N ILE A 337 8.72 -9.71 12.89
CA ILE A 337 9.74 -9.15 11.97
C ILE A 337 9.09 -8.73 10.65
N MET A 338 8.23 -9.57 10.07
CA MET A 338 7.51 -9.25 8.83
C MET A 338 6.58 -8.06 8.99
N ALA A 339 5.85 -7.99 10.10
CA ALA A 339 4.96 -6.88 10.38
C ALA A 339 5.71 -5.55 10.61
N LEU A 340 6.87 -5.59 11.27
CA LEU A 340 7.70 -4.40 11.44
C LEU A 340 8.30 -3.92 10.11
N ALA A 341 8.66 -4.83 9.20
CA ALA A 341 9.08 -4.47 7.85
C ALA A 341 7.93 -3.80 7.07
N GLY A 342 6.70 -4.37 7.12
CA GLY A 342 5.51 -3.75 6.53
C GLY A 342 5.19 -2.39 7.15
N ALA A 343 5.28 -2.27 8.48
CA ALA A 343 5.10 -0.99 9.17
C ALA A 343 6.12 0.07 8.72
N THR A 344 7.37 -0.32 8.46
CA THR A 344 8.40 0.59 7.96
C THR A 344 7.99 1.17 6.61
N ARG A 345 7.55 0.33 5.66
CA ARG A 345 7.06 0.79 4.34
C ARG A 345 5.83 1.69 4.45
N ILE A 346 4.88 1.34 5.32
CA ILE A 346 3.71 2.20 5.60
C ILE A 346 4.14 3.58 6.12
N PHE A 347 5.13 3.61 7.02
CA PHE A 347 5.61 4.88 7.56
C PHE A 347 6.50 5.65 6.57
N GLU A 348 7.22 4.99 5.68
CA GLU A 348 7.90 5.60 4.55
C GLU A 348 6.90 6.33 3.65
N LEU A 349 5.78 5.68 3.29
CA LEU A 349 4.69 6.35 2.57
C LEU A 349 4.14 7.57 3.33
N LEU A 350 3.94 7.45 4.66
CA LEU A 350 3.43 8.55 5.49
C LEU A 350 4.45 9.69 5.72
N ASP A 351 5.72 9.46 5.47
CA ASP A 351 6.81 10.42 5.61
C ASP A 351 7.21 11.04 4.26
N GLU A 352 6.62 10.59 3.13
CA GLU A 352 6.79 11.24 1.83
C GLU A 352 6.34 12.70 1.90
N GLU A 353 7.05 13.55 1.21
CA GLU A 353 6.76 14.98 1.21
C GLU A 353 5.47 15.28 0.43
N SER A 354 4.54 15.97 1.09
CA SER A 354 3.32 16.46 0.44
C SER A 354 3.66 17.48 -0.64
N GLU A 355 2.78 17.59 -1.64
CA GLU A 355 2.94 18.59 -2.69
C GLU A 355 2.95 20.00 -2.07
N GLU A 356 4.08 20.70 -2.20
CA GLU A 356 4.22 22.07 -1.72
C GLU A 356 3.49 23.06 -2.62
N ASP A 357 2.77 24.00 -2.02
CA ASP A 357 2.13 25.12 -2.71
C ASP A 357 2.39 26.44 -1.97
N HIS A 358 3.27 27.24 -2.53
CA HIS A 358 3.58 28.57 -2.03
C HIS A 358 2.83 29.69 -2.78
N GLY A 359 1.84 29.31 -3.60
CA GLY A 359 1.01 30.26 -4.35
C GLY A 359 0.15 31.14 -3.42
N TYR A 360 0.03 32.40 -3.76
CA TYR A 360 -0.77 33.37 -3.03
C TYR A 360 -1.81 34.09 -3.91
N VAL A 361 -1.68 33.97 -5.23
CA VAL A 361 -2.68 34.44 -6.18
C VAL A 361 -3.81 33.42 -6.27
N THR A 362 -5.05 33.89 -6.16
CA THR A 362 -6.25 33.04 -6.16
C THR A 362 -7.20 33.37 -7.30
N LEU A 363 -7.98 32.37 -7.74
CA LEU A 363 -9.00 32.54 -8.76
C LEU A 363 -10.34 32.90 -8.12
N VAL A 364 -10.96 34.00 -8.57
CA VAL A 364 -12.23 34.49 -8.04
C VAL A 364 -13.23 34.77 -9.16
N ASN A 365 -14.54 34.68 -8.84
CA ASN A 365 -15.56 35.22 -9.73
C ASN A 365 -15.51 36.75 -9.72
N ALA A 366 -15.62 37.37 -10.89
CA ALA A 366 -15.53 38.81 -11.05
C ALA A 366 -16.72 39.36 -11.86
N LYS A 367 -17.00 40.65 -11.67
CA LYS A 367 -17.89 41.43 -12.49
C LYS A 367 -17.21 42.73 -12.90
N ARG A 368 -17.68 43.35 -13.99
CA ARG A 368 -17.19 44.67 -14.40
C ARG A 368 -18.10 45.76 -13.86
N GLU A 369 -17.58 46.66 -13.03
CA GLU A 369 -18.24 47.87 -12.58
C GLU A 369 -17.39 49.08 -12.98
N ASN A 370 -17.97 50.04 -13.67
CA ASN A 370 -17.27 51.26 -14.14
C ASN A 370 -15.97 50.97 -14.97
N GLY A 371 -15.88 49.81 -15.60
CA GLY A 371 -14.71 49.39 -16.37
C GLY A 371 -13.64 48.63 -15.56
N GLU A 372 -13.77 48.57 -14.26
CA GLU A 372 -12.86 47.83 -13.37
C GLU A 372 -13.42 46.43 -13.00
N LEU A 373 -12.51 45.48 -12.77
CA LEU A 373 -12.86 44.14 -12.30
C LEU A 373 -12.99 44.15 -10.79
N ILE A 374 -14.13 43.68 -10.30
CA ILE A 374 -14.43 43.59 -8.88
C ILE A 374 -14.83 42.16 -8.55
N GLU A 375 -14.31 41.62 -7.45
CA GLU A 375 -14.67 40.30 -6.92
C GLU A 375 -16.15 40.24 -6.56
N CYS A 376 -16.84 39.17 -6.93
CA CYS A 376 -18.23 38.90 -6.56
C CYS A 376 -18.41 37.45 -6.10
N LYS A 377 -19.46 37.22 -5.31
CA LYS A 377 -19.80 35.85 -4.87
C LYS A 377 -20.62 35.07 -5.89
N GLU A 378 -21.30 35.80 -6.77
CA GLU A 378 -22.17 35.21 -7.76
C GLU A 378 -21.35 34.72 -8.96
N ARG A 379 -21.80 33.63 -9.59
CA ARG A 379 -21.23 33.15 -10.85
C ARG A 379 -21.68 34.07 -11.98
N THR A 380 -20.76 34.80 -12.53
CA THR A 380 -20.97 35.73 -13.64
C THR A 380 -20.50 35.19 -15.00
N GLY A 381 -19.79 34.03 -14.99
CA GLY A 381 -19.05 33.53 -16.15
C GLY A 381 -17.74 34.28 -16.42
N LEU A 382 -17.43 35.33 -15.64
CA LEU A 382 -16.18 36.08 -15.71
C LEU A 382 -15.31 35.72 -14.51
N TRP A 383 -14.09 35.33 -14.75
CA TRP A 383 -13.11 34.92 -13.73
C TRP A 383 -11.92 35.88 -13.74
N ALA A 384 -11.35 36.13 -12.57
CA ALA A 384 -10.18 36.99 -12.43
C ALA A 384 -9.17 36.43 -11.42
N TRP A 385 -7.91 36.69 -11.68
CA TRP A 385 -6.82 36.45 -10.76
C TRP A 385 -6.76 37.58 -9.72
N LYS A 386 -6.98 37.24 -8.46
CA LYS A 386 -6.80 38.12 -7.31
C LYS A 386 -5.33 38.07 -6.88
N HIS A 387 -4.59 39.11 -7.22
CA HIS A 387 -3.14 39.20 -7.01
C HIS A 387 -2.81 40.22 -5.93
N PRO A 388 -2.53 39.79 -4.67
CA PRO A 388 -2.01 40.67 -3.62
C PRO A 388 -0.54 40.98 -3.88
N HIS A 389 -0.15 42.25 -3.74
CA HIS A 389 1.22 42.72 -3.88
C HIS A 389 1.87 42.97 -2.51
N SER A 390 3.21 43.01 -2.48
CA SER A 390 3.99 43.22 -1.25
C SER A 390 3.79 44.58 -0.59
N ASP A 391 3.30 45.57 -1.35
CA ASP A 391 2.99 46.92 -0.88
C ASP A 391 1.57 47.04 -0.27
N GLY A 392 0.83 45.91 -0.18
CA GLY A 392 -0.53 45.85 0.32
C GLY A 392 -1.61 46.20 -0.73
N THR A 393 -1.22 46.49 -1.97
CA THR A 393 -2.17 46.70 -3.08
C THR A 393 -2.72 45.37 -3.58
N LEU A 394 -3.93 45.42 -4.15
CA LEU A 394 -4.63 44.26 -4.69
C LEU A 394 -5.02 44.56 -6.14
N THR A 395 -4.58 43.71 -7.07
CA THR A 395 -4.99 43.82 -8.47
C THR A 395 -5.85 42.64 -8.88
N TYR A 396 -6.76 42.87 -9.81
CA TYR A 396 -7.59 41.85 -10.43
C TYR A 396 -7.25 41.80 -11.93
N GLU A 397 -6.77 40.65 -12.40
CA GLU A 397 -6.49 40.42 -13.81
C GLU A 397 -7.48 39.40 -14.37
N GLU A 398 -8.09 39.74 -15.51
CA GLU A 398 -9.07 38.86 -16.16
C GLU A 398 -8.40 37.54 -16.60
N LEU A 399 -9.04 36.42 -16.30
CA LEU A 399 -8.60 35.13 -16.80
C LEU A 399 -8.91 35.02 -18.28
N LYS A 400 -7.90 35.13 -19.14
CA LYS A 400 -8.00 35.09 -20.60
C LYS A 400 -7.41 33.83 -21.22
N GLY A 401 -6.44 33.21 -20.51
CA GLY A 401 -5.78 32.01 -20.99
C GLY A 401 -4.51 32.30 -21.83
N ASP A 402 -3.82 33.40 -21.55
CA ASP A 402 -2.51 33.67 -22.12
C ASP A 402 -1.44 32.84 -21.40
N VAL A 403 -0.71 31.99 -22.13
CA VAL A 403 0.33 31.12 -21.55
C VAL A 403 1.65 31.36 -22.25
N VAL A 404 2.68 31.71 -21.46
CA VAL A 404 4.04 32.00 -21.96
C VAL A 404 5.07 31.18 -21.18
N MET A 405 5.96 30.49 -21.89
CA MET A 405 7.15 29.86 -21.34
C MET A 405 8.40 30.58 -21.86
N GLU A 406 9.32 30.96 -20.96
CA GLU A 406 10.54 31.70 -21.27
C GLU A 406 11.76 30.90 -20.78
N HIS A 407 12.60 30.43 -21.69
CA HIS A 407 13.86 29.73 -21.42
C HIS A 407 13.71 28.58 -20.42
N VAL A 408 12.70 27.72 -20.61
CA VAL A 408 12.41 26.64 -19.66
C VAL A 408 13.26 25.41 -19.97
N ASP A 409 14.08 25.04 -18.97
CA ASP A 409 14.78 23.75 -18.91
C ASP A 409 14.13 22.85 -17.88
N PHE A 410 13.95 21.55 -18.21
CA PHE A 410 13.32 20.61 -17.31
C PHE A 410 13.79 19.17 -17.50
N GLY A 411 13.94 18.45 -16.40
CA GLY A 411 14.17 17.00 -16.35
C GLY A 411 13.49 16.36 -15.15
N TYR A 412 12.99 15.15 -15.32
CA TYR A 412 12.40 14.36 -14.21
C TYR A 412 13.44 13.88 -13.20
N GLU A 413 14.70 13.76 -13.65
CA GLU A 413 15.87 13.40 -12.85
C GLU A 413 16.88 14.56 -12.90
N GLU A 414 17.60 14.82 -11.78
CA GLU A 414 18.51 15.96 -11.65
C GLU A 414 19.58 16.08 -12.76
N ASN A 415 20.01 14.94 -13.33
CA ASN A 415 21.10 14.89 -14.30
C ASN A 415 20.64 14.59 -15.74
N LYS A 416 19.33 14.58 -16.02
CA LYS A 416 18.79 14.21 -17.33
C LYS A 416 17.71 15.19 -17.76
N LEU A 417 18.10 16.21 -18.50
CA LEU A 417 17.17 17.15 -19.08
C LEU A 417 16.35 16.47 -20.19
N VAL A 418 15.06 16.75 -20.21
CA VAL A 418 14.07 16.31 -21.20
C VAL A 418 13.64 17.48 -22.09
N LEU A 419 13.59 18.70 -21.53
CA LEU A 419 13.30 19.92 -22.25
C LEU A 419 14.49 20.87 -22.15
N HIS A 420 14.82 21.54 -23.27
CA HIS A 420 15.97 22.42 -23.40
C HIS A 420 15.55 23.75 -24.01
N ASP A 421 15.69 24.85 -23.28
CA ASP A 421 15.45 26.22 -23.73
C ASP A 421 14.09 26.40 -24.42
N ILE A 422 13.01 25.91 -23.77
CA ILE A 422 11.67 26.00 -24.33
C ILE A 422 11.16 27.44 -24.25
N ASN A 423 10.86 27.98 -25.42
CA ASN A 423 10.24 29.28 -25.60
C ASN A 423 8.91 29.10 -26.32
N LEU A 424 7.79 29.32 -25.61
CA LEU A 424 6.44 29.12 -26.08
C LEU A 424 5.58 30.32 -25.71
N TYR A 425 4.70 30.73 -26.59
CA TYR A 425 3.62 31.64 -26.27
C TYR A 425 2.31 31.19 -26.96
N ALA A 426 1.19 31.28 -26.26
CA ALA A 426 -0.14 31.00 -26.75
C ALA A 426 -1.04 32.16 -26.34
N GLU A 427 -1.58 32.88 -27.32
CA GLU A 427 -2.51 34.00 -27.11
C GLU A 427 -3.91 33.48 -26.77
N PRO A 428 -4.72 34.25 -26.05
CA PRO A 428 -6.09 33.87 -25.73
C PRO A 428 -6.89 33.43 -26.96
N GLY A 429 -7.52 32.25 -26.87
CA GLY A 429 -8.32 31.66 -27.92
C GLY A 429 -7.54 30.96 -29.03
N GLN A 430 -6.21 30.91 -28.97
CA GLN A 430 -5.39 30.18 -29.96
C GLN A 430 -5.38 28.66 -29.69
N LYS A 431 -5.37 27.92 -30.80
CA LYS A 431 -5.14 26.47 -30.79
C LYS A 431 -3.67 26.19 -31.16
N VAL A 432 -2.92 25.69 -30.19
CA VAL A 432 -1.51 25.34 -30.32
C VAL A 432 -1.35 23.83 -30.39
N ALA A 433 -0.82 23.30 -31.50
CA ALA A 433 -0.54 21.89 -31.67
C ALA A 433 0.94 21.56 -31.44
N PHE A 434 1.22 20.56 -30.60
CA PHE A 434 2.56 19.99 -30.44
C PHE A 434 2.71 18.75 -31.34
N VAL A 435 3.73 18.74 -32.17
CA VAL A 435 4.04 17.67 -33.13
C VAL A 435 5.49 17.24 -32.94
N GLY A 436 5.77 15.95 -33.08
CA GLY A 436 7.13 15.39 -32.93
C GLY A 436 7.07 13.91 -32.56
N ALA A 437 8.21 13.24 -32.61
CA ALA A 437 8.34 11.82 -32.27
C ALA A 437 7.96 11.54 -30.79
N THR A 438 7.68 10.26 -30.48
CA THR A 438 7.50 9.83 -29.11
C THR A 438 8.77 10.13 -28.29
N GLY A 439 8.61 10.68 -27.08
CA GLY A 439 9.73 11.10 -26.25
C GLY A 439 10.32 12.49 -26.60
N ALA A 440 9.76 13.23 -27.58
CA ALA A 440 10.24 14.58 -27.90
C ALA A 440 9.95 15.66 -26.84
N GLY A 441 9.18 15.34 -25.77
CA GLY A 441 8.86 16.26 -24.69
C GLY A 441 7.47 16.88 -24.73
N LYS A 442 6.58 16.44 -25.64
CA LYS A 442 5.22 17.01 -25.78
C LYS A 442 4.39 16.95 -24.50
N THR A 443 4.24 15.77 -23.91
CA THR A 443 3.52 15.57 -22.64
C THR A 443 4.20 16.26 -21.47
N THR A 444 5.53 16.40 -21.50
CA THR A 444 6.27 17.12 -20.48
C THR A 444 5.90 18.60 -20.45
N ILE A 445 5.73 19.25 -21.61
CA ILE A 445 5.28 20.66 -21.70
C ILE A 445 3.88 20.80 -21.05
N THR A 446 2.95 19.92 -21.36
CA THR A 446 1.59 19.98 -20.79
C THR A 446 1.59 19.72 -19.28
N ASN A 447 2.44 18.81 -18.78
CA ASN A 447 2.61 18.57 -17.35
C ASN A 447 3.16 19.82 -16.61
N LEU A 448 4.05 20.59 -17.25
CA LEU A 448 4.56 21.83 -16.69
C LEU A 448 3.53 22.97 -16.70
N ILE A 449 2.70 23.06 -17.74
CA ILE A 449 1.58 24.04 -17.79
C ILE A 449 0.59 23.77 -16.65
N ASN A 450 0.25 22.49 -16.38
CA ASN A 450 -0.58 22.08 -15.23
C ASN A 450 0.12 22.19 -13.87
N ARG A 451 1.41 22.51 -13.87
CA ARG A 451 2.22 22.57 -12.67
C ARG A 451 2.15 21.25 -11.85
N PHE A 452 2.18 20.10 -12.55
CA PHE A 452 2.39 18.80 -11.90
C PHE A 452 3.83 18.63 -11.45
N TYR A 453 4.75 19.38 -12.07
CA TYR A 453 6.14 19.49 -11.73
C TYR A 453 6.52 20.97 -11.71
N ASP A 454 7.32 21.39 -10.75
CA ASP A 454 7.90 22.71 -10.70
C ASP A 454 9.22 22.74 -11.52
N ILE A 455 9.51 23.86 -12.20
CA ILE A 455 10.71 24.05 -13.01
C ILE A 455 11.88 24.54 -12.15
N ALA A 456 13.09 24.11 -12.50
CA ALA A 456 14.31 24.57 -11.84
C ALA A 456 14.83 25.88 -12.47
N ASP A 457 14.68 26.06 -13.79
CA ASP A 457 15.14 27.22 -14.54
C ASP A 457 14.10 27.67 -15.58
N GLY A 458 14.13 28.96 -15.90
CA GLY A 458 13.16 29.60 -16.78
C GLY A 458 11.94 30.19 -16.06
N LYS A 459 10.90 30.54 -16.81
CA LYS A 459 9.63 31.09 -16.28
C LYS A 459 8.45 30.59 -17.08
N ILE A 460 7.39 30.26 -16.37
CA ILE A 460 6.07 29.99 -16.98
C ILE A 460 5.09 31.05 -16.44
N ARG A 461 4.43 31.75 -17.33
CA ARG A 461 3.44 32.78 -16.97
C ARG A 461 2.07 32.39 -17.49
N TYR A 462 1.06 32.70 -16.71
CA TYR A 462 -0.35 32.56 -17.07
C TYR A 462 -1.02 33.91 -16.84
N ASP A 463 -1.58 34.47 -17.90
CA ASP A 463 -2.11 35.86 -17.94
C ASP A 463 -1.10 36.88 -17.37
N GLY A 464 0.19 36.74 -17.74
CA GLY A 464 1.28 37.58 -17.26
C GLY A 464 1.80 37.24 -15.85
N ILE A 465 1.09 36.44 -15.07
CA ILE A 465 1.45 36.05 -13.70
C ILE A 465 2.30 34.79 -13.75
N ASN A 466 3.45 34.77 -13.01
CA ASN A 466 4.25 33.54 -12.87
C ASN A 466 3.41 32.46 -12.16
N ILE A 467 3.30 31.27 -12.76
CA ILE A 467 2.48 30.16 -12.23
C ILE A 467 2.90 29.72 -10.82
N THR A 468 4.15 29.94 -10.41
CA THR A 468 4.63 29.65 -9.06
C THR A 468 3.98 30.52 -7.99
N LYS A 469 3.43 31.71 -8.39
CA LYS A 469 2.70 32.60 -7.49
C LYS A 469 1.21 32.26 -7.41
N ILE A 470 0.68 31.50 -8.36
CA ILE A 470 -0.74 31.08 -8.38
C ILE A 470 -0.87 29.83 -7.52
N LYS A 471 -1.93 29.75 -6.72
CA LYS A 471 -2.25 28.51 -6.00
C LYS A 471 -2.50 27.37 -6.98
N LYS A 472 -1.89 26.21 -6.73
CA LYS A 472 -1.98 25.03 -7.61
C LYS A 472 -3.44 24.62 -7.89
N ASP A 473 -4.27 24.60 -6.85
CA ASP A 473 -5.69 24.25 -6.99
C ASP A 473 -6.45 25.23 -7.88
N ASP A 474 -6.17 26.52 -7.76
CA ASP A 474 -6.80 27.57 -8.56
C ASP A 474 -6.28 27.57 -10.01
N LEU A 475 -4.97 27.30 -10.19
CA LEU A 475 -4.38 27.12 -11.51
C LEU A 475 -5.04 25.93 -12.22
N ARG A 476 -5.11 24.76 -11.58
CA ARG A 476 -5.71 23.55 -12.15
C ARG A 476 -7.22 23.70 -12.40
N ARG A 477 -7.91 24.44 -11.54
CA ARG A 477 -9.34 24.74 -11.74
C ARG A 477 -9.59 25.60 -12.97
N SER A 478 -8.64 26.45 -13.37
CA SER A 478 -8.73 27.28 -14.56
C SER A 478 -8.47 26.55 -15.86
N MET A 479 -8.03 25.28 -15.78
CA MET A 479 -7.66 24.44 -16.93
C MET A 479 -8.52 23.19 -17.01
N GLY A 480 -8.87 22.76 -18.22
CA GLY A 480 -9.48 21.48 -18.50
C GLY A 480 -8.50 20.54 -19.16
N VAL A 481 -8.49 19.28 -18.73
CA VAL A 481 -7.58 18.27 -19.27
C VAL A 481 -8.37 17.08 -19.80
N VAL A 482 -8.10 16.69 -21.03
CA VAL A 482 -8.58 15.43 -21.62
C VAL A 482 -7.35 14.59 -21.93
N LEU A 483 -7.18 13.51 -21.16
CA LEU A 483 -6.03 12.61 -21.27
C LEU A 483 -6.24 11.53 -22.33
N GLN A 484 -5.14 10.98 -22.84
CA GLN A 484 -5.14 9.84 -23.76
C GLN A 484 -5.77 8.60 -23.10
N ASP A 485 -5.32 8.25 -21.91
CA ASP A 485 -5.88 7.16 -21.12
C ASP A 485 -7.02 7.70 -20.23
N VAL A 486 -8.23 7.34 -20.62
CA VAL A 486 -9.44 7.80 -19.94
C VAL A 486 -9.71 6.93 -18.74
N ASN A 487 -9.60 7.48 -17.55
CA ASN A 487 -10.00 6.83 -16.30
C ASN A 487 -11.43 7.29 -15.92
N LEU A 488 -12.35 6.33 -15.83
CA LEU A 488 -13.69 6.53 -15.29
C LEU A 488 -13.78 5.92 -13.89
N PHE A 489 -14.55 6.57 -13.03
CA PHE A 489 -14.76 6.10 -11.66
C PHE A 489 -16.01 5.24 -11.57
N THR A 490 -16.01 4.30 -10.64
CA THR A 490 -17.22 3.55 -10.28
C THR A 490 -18.30 4.51 -9.78
N GLY A 491 -19.46 4.48 -10.43
CA GLY A 491 -20.58 5.39 -10.20
C GLY A 491 -21.41 5.58 -11.47
N THR A 492 -22.39 6.47 -11.45
CA THR A 492 -23.22 6.71 -12.63
C THR A 492 -22.46 7.46 -13.74
N VAL A 493 -22.94 7.39 -14.97
CA VAL A 493 -22.45 8.25 -16.07
C VAL A 493 -22.57 9.72 -15.68
N MET A 494 -23.68 10.10 -15.04
CA MET A 494 -23.92 11.46 -14.54
C MET A 494 -22.83 11.89 -13.55
N ASP A 495 -22.47 11.02 -12.58
CA ASP A 495 -21.42 11.31 -11.58
C ASP A 495 -20.06 11.47 -12.24
N ASN A 496 -19.76 10.67 -13.25
CA ASN A 496 -18.51 10.76 -14.01
C ASN A 496 -18.40 12.07 -14.81
N ILE A 497 -19.50 12.61 -15.34
CA ILE A 497 -19.52 13.94 -15.98
C ILE A 497 -19.40 15.03 -14.92
N ARG A 498 -20.19 14.93 -13.84
CA ARG A 498 -20.22 15.89 -12.72
C ARG A 498 -18.87 16.00 -12.00
N TYR A 499 -17.99 15.00 -12.15
CA TYR A 499 -16.64 15.04 -11.57
C TYR A 499 -15.83 16.27 -12.02
N GLY A 500 -16.08 16.81 -13.21
CA GLY A 500 -15.45 18.05 -13.67
C GLY A 500 -15.89 19.29 -12.90
N LYS A 501 -17.10 19.26 -12.30
CA LYS A 501 -17.70 20.35 -11.53
C LYS A 501 -18.71 19.73 -10.55
N LEU A 502 -18.29 19.50 -9.30
CA LEU A 502 -19.05 18.72 -8.32
C LEU A 502 -20.43 19.31 -7.96
N ASP A 503 -20.59 20.61 -8.09
CA ASP A 503 -21.85 21.35 -7.85
C ASP A 503 -22.68 21.59 -9.13
N ALA A 504 -22.33 20.94 -10.27
CA ALA A 504 -23.08 21.03 -11.50
C ALA A 504 -24.48 20.41 -11.36
N THR A 505 -25.49 21.09 -11.93
CA THR A 505 -26.83 20.53 -12.02
C THR A 505 -26.91 19.43 -13.07
N ASP A 506 -27.97 18.62 -13.05
CA ASP A 506 -28.19 17.59 -14.04
C ASP A 506 -28.32 18.19 -15.46
N GLU A 507 -28.94 19.36 -15.57
CA GLU A 507 -29.11 20.11 -16.84
C GLU A 507 -27.74 20.57 -17.39
N GLU A 508 -26.83 21.07 -16.51
CA GLU A 508 -25.47 21.46 -16.89
C GLU A 508 -24.68 20.24 -17.39
N CYS A 509 -24.77 19.10 -16.70
CA CYS A 509 -24.13 17.84 -17.12
C CYS A 509 -24.67 17.32 -18.46
N ILE A 510 -25.99 17.37 -18.67
CA ILE A 510 -26.62 16.99 -19.93
C ILE A 510 -26.21 17.94 -21.05
N ALA A 511 -26.13 19.25 -20.80
CA ALA A 511 -25.67 20.24 -21.78
C ALA A 511 -24.20 19.96 -22.19
N ALA A 512 -23.33 19.67 -21.23
CA ALA A 512 -21.95 19.29 -21.47
C ALA A 512 -21.84 17.98 -22.28
N ALA A 513 -22.67 16.98 -21.98
CA ALA A 513 -22.75 15.75 -22.76
C ALA A 513 -23.21 15.94 -24.18
N LYS A 514 -24.16 16.87 -24.44
CA LYS A 514 -24.58 17.24 -25.78
C LYS A 514 -23.45 17.94 -26.54
N LEU A 515 -22.74 18.86 -25.90
CA LEU A 515 -21.59 19.54 -26.50
C LEU A 515 -20.51 18.55 -26.90
N ALA A 516 -20.24 17.56 -26.03
CA ALA A 516 -19.28 16.49 -26.28
C ALA A 516 -19.78 15.43 -27.30
N ASN A 517 -20.99 15.52 -27.84
CA ASN A 517 -21.66 14.48 -28.64
C ASN A 517 -21.84 13.14 -27.91
N ALA A 518 -21.89 13.14 -26.59
CA ALA A 518 -22.07 11.95 -25.76
C ALA A 518 -23.54 11.60 -25.50
N ASP A 519 -24.47 12.58 -25.50
CA ASP A 519 -25.88 12.43 -25.13
C ASP A 519 -26.58 11.30 -25.92
N GLY A 520 -26.27 11.18 -27.22
CA GLY A 520 -26.88 10.18 -28.07
C GLY A 520 -26.64 8.74 -27.64
N PHE A 521 -25.40 8.37 -27.33
CA PHE A 521 -25.10 7.01 -26.85
C PHE A 521 -25.50 6.81 -25.39
N ILE A 522 -25.36 7.84 -24.54
CA ILE A 522 -25.74 7.74 -23.12
C ILE A 522 -27.23 7.39 -23.00
N ARG A 523 -28.11 7.99 -23.79
CA ARG A 523 -29.56 7.69 -23.80
C ARG A 523 -29.88 6.27 -24.28
N MET A 524 -28.97 5.62 -25.00
CA MET A 524 -29.13 4.23 -25.45
C MET A 524 -28.67 3.20 -24.36
N LEU A 525 -28.00 3.66 -23.32
CA LEU A 525 -27.66 2.79 -22.19
C LEU A 525 -28.93 2.39 -21.42
N PRO A 526 -28.94 1.26 -20.73
CA PRO A 526 -30.15 0.73 -20.06
C PRO A 526 -30.85 1.76 -19.16
N ASP A 527 -30.09 2.49 -18.34
CA ASP A 527 -30.59 3.52 -17.42
C ASP A 527 -30.15 4.93 -17.81
N GLY A 528 -29.73 5.13 -19.07
CA GLY A 528 -29.28 6.43 -19.59
C GLY A 528 -28.14 7.02 -18.73
N TYR A 529 -28.31 8.26 -18.27
CA TYR A 529 -27.34 8.94 -17.40
C TYR A 529 -27.17 8.30 -16.03
N GLN A 530 -28.14 7.50 -15.56
CA GLN A 530 -28.09 6.79 -14.28
C GLN A 530 -27.46 5.41 -14.41
N THR A 531 -27.02 5.00 -15.61
CA THR A 531 -26.28 3.75 -15.80
C THR A 531 -25.03 3.75 -14.95
N VAL A 532 -24.89 2.73 -14.08
CA VAL A 532 -23.73 2.57 -13.20
C VAL A 532 -22.58 1.96 -14.00
N LEU A 533 -21.44 2.60 -13.97
CA LEU A 533 -20.18 2.12 -14.53
C LEU A 533 -19.37 1.42 -13.45
N GLU A 534 -18.84 0.25 -13.80
CA GLU A 534 -17.94 -0.51 -12.93
C GLU A 534 -16.53 -0.49 -13.53
N GLY A 535 -15.51 -0.43 -12.67
CA GLY A 535 -14.10 -0.59 -13.01
C GLY A 535 -13.71 0.07 -14.35
N ASP A 536 -13.32 1.32 -14.33
CA ASP A 536 -12.85 2.08 -15.51
C ASP A 536 -13.80 2.09 -16.72
N GLY A 537 -15.12 1.94 -16.48
CA GLY A 537 -16.14 1.93 -17.54
C GLY A 537 -16.14 0.63 -18.36
N SER A 538 -15.92 -0.52 -17.72
CA SER A 538 -16.06 -1.83 -18.35
C SER A 538 -17.45 -1.95 -19.00
N GLY A 539 -17.50 -2.33 -20.28
CA GLY A 539 -18.72 -2.38 -21.09
C GLY A 539 -18.91 -1.17 -22.04
N LEU A 540 -18.15 -0.08 -21.87
CA LEU A 540 -18.10 1.02 -22.84
C LEU A 540 -16.93 0.84 -23.82
N SER A 541 -17.15 1.25 -25.09
CA SER A 541 -16.05 1.34 -26.04
C SER A 541 -15.08 2.46 -25.64
N GLN A 542 -13.83 2.41 -26.12
CA GLN A 542 -12.83 3.44 -25.85
C GLN A 542 -13.32 4.84 -26.28
N GLY A 543 -13.98 4.95 -27.44
CA GLY A 543 -14.56 6.20 -27.90
C GLY A 543 -15.69 6.72 -27.00
N GLN A 544 -16.55 5.84 -26.46
CA GLN A 544 -17.60 6.23 -25.52
C GLN A 544 -17.00 6.75 -24.20
N ARG A 545 -15.96 6.10 -23.68
CA ARG A 545 -15.22 6.59 -22.51
C ARG A 545 -14.62 7.96 -22.77
N GLN A 546 -14.03 8.17 -23.95
CA GLN A 546 -13.45 9.45 -24.34
C GLN A 546 -14.50 10.55 -24.43
N LEU A 547 -15.69 10.27 -24.98
CA LEU A 547 -16.80 11.22 -25.02
C LEU A 547 -17.26 11.65 -23.61
N ILE A 548 -17.29 10.73 -22.64
CA ILE A 548 -17.57 11.05 -21.24
C ILE A 548 -16.46 11.94 -20.65
N SER A 549 -15.19 11.66 -20.96
CA SER A 549 -14.06 12.49 -20.51
C SER A 549 -14.12 13.91 -21.10
N ILE A 550 -14.50 14.05 -22.37
CA ILE A 550 -14.75 15.35 -23.01
C ILE A 550 -15.91 16.07 -22.32
N ALA A 551 -17.01 15.38 -22.01
CA ALA A 551 -18.14 15.96 -21.27
C ALA A 551 -17.75 16.41 -19.86
N ARG A 552 -16.88 15.63 -19.17
CA ARG A 552 -16.29 15.99 -17.86
C ARG A 552 -15.50 17.29 -17.95
N ALA A 553 -14.69 17.47 -18.98
CA ALA A 553 -13.95 18.71 -19.21
C ALA A 553 -14.88 19.87 -19.61
N ALA A 554 -15.93 19.58 -20.39
CA ALA A 554 -16.90 20.58 -20.86
C ALA A 554 -17.75 21.18 -19.73
N VAL A 555 -18.14 20.38 -18.71
CA VAL A 555 -18.96 20.86 -17.58
C VAL A 555 -18.18 21.83 -16.68
N ALA A 556 -16.86 21.72 -16.63
CA ALA A 556 -15.99 22.65 -15.90
C ALA A 556 -15.89 24.03 -16.58
N ASP A 557 -16.09 24.09 -17.91
CA ASP A 557 -16.05 25.28 -18.75
C ASP A 557 -14.79 26.17 -18.57
N PRO A 558 -13.59 25.59 -18.61
CA PRO A 558 -12.36 26.35 -18.39
C PRO A 558 -11.93 27.10 -19.65
N PRO A 559 -11.23 28.28 -19.53
CA PRO A 559 -10.74 29.05 -20.65
C PRO A 559 -9.52 28.42 -21.35
N VAL A 560 -8.79 27.54 -20.66
CA VAL A 560 -7.65 26.83 -21.22
C VAL A 560 -7.92 25.34 -21.22
N MET A 561 -7.61 24.68 -22.34
CA MET A 561 -7.77 23.25 -22.52
C MET A 561 -6.45 22.60 -22.89
N ILE A 562 -6.19 21.44 -22.30
CA ILE A 562 -5.07 20.57 -22.64
C ILE A 562 -5.66 19.25 -23.13
N LEU A 563 -5.36 18.89 -24.35
CA LEU A 563 -5.93 17.73 -25.04
C LEU A 563 -4.80 16.81 -25.48
N ASP A 564 -4.79 15.57 -24.98
CA ASP A 564 -3.91 14.53 -25.46
C ASP A 564 -4.69 13.61 -26.41
N GLU A 565 -4.42 13.73 -27.71
CA GLU A 565 -5.20 13.10 -28.78
C GLU A 565 -4.60 11.75 -29.16
N ALA A 566 -4.95 10.68 -28.46
CA ALA A 566 -4.66 9.32 -28.91
C ALA A 566 -5.95 8.56 -29.21
N THR A 567 -6.27 8.47 -30.49
CA THR A 567 -7.47 7.78 -30.99
C THR A 567 -7.11 6.57 -31.86
N SER A 568 -5.90 6.02 -31.73
CA SER A 568 -5.37 4.95 -32.59
C SER A 568 -6.16 3.63 -32.55
N SER A 569 -7.09 3.48 -31.59
CA SER A 569 -7.86 2.24 -31.37
C SER A 569 -9.38 2.42 -31.52
N ILE A 570 -9.85 3.53 -32.11
CA ILE A 570 -11.26 3.84 -32.25
C ILE A 570 -11.70 3.62 -33.71
N ASP A 571 -12.90 3.05 -33.93
CA ASP A 571 -13.48 2.91 -35.26
C ASP A 571 -13.76 4.28 -35.90
N THR A 572 -13.69 4.37 -37.23
CA THR A 572 -13.77 5.62 -38.00
C THR A 572 -15.05 6.43 -37.73
N ARG A 573 -16.18 5.75 -37.46
CA ARG A 573 -17.47 6.45 -37.20
C ARG A 573 -17.47 7.11 -35.83
N THR A 574 -17.06 6.38 -34.81
CA THR A 574 -16.94 6.89 -33.42
C THR A 574 -15.87 7.97 -33.35
N GLU A 575 -14.80 7.80 -34.10
CA GLU A 575 -13.74 8.80 -34.25
C GLU A 575 -14.26 10.15 -34.71
N ALA A 576 -15.09 10.16 -35.79
CA ALA A 576 -15.69 11.40 -36.30
C ALA A 576 -16.61 12.06 -35.25
N ILE A 577 -17.28 11.30 -34.40
CA ILE A 577 -18.12 11.82 -33.31
C ILE A 577 -17.24 12.43 -32.20
N VAL A 578 -16.18 11.76 -31.81
CA VAL A 578 -15.21 12.25 -30.83
C VAL A 578 -14.57 13.55 -31.33
N GLN A 579 -14.13 13.58 -32.60
CA GLN A 579 -13.53 14.77 -33.20
C GLN A 579 -14.48 15.99 -33.18
N LYS A 580 -15.75 15.78 -33.51
CA LYS A 580 -16.76 16.86 -33.42
C LYS A 580 -16.94 17.36 -31.97
N GLY A 581 -16.94 16.45 -31.00
CA GLY A 581 -16.99 16.82 -29.58
C GLY A 581 -15.77 17.63 -29.14
N MET A 582 -14.57 17.20 -29.57
CA MET A 582 -13.33 17.93 -29.33
C MET A 582 -13.36 19.33 -29.99
N ASP A 583 -13.76 19.44 -31.26
CA ASP A 583 -13.83 20.73 -31.99
C ASP A 583 -14.81 21.69 -31.31
N ALA A 584 -15.96 21.19 -30.83
CA ALA A 584 -16.91 21.99 -30.08
C ALA A 584 -16.35 22.47 -28.75
N LEU A 585 -15.61 21.59 -28.03
CA LEU A 585 -14.96 21.92 -26.77
C LEU A 585 -13.84 22.96 -26.94
N MET A 586 -13.11 22.92 -28.05
CA MET A 586 -11.99 23.84 -28.35
C MET A 586 -12.44 25.27 -28.71
N HIS A 587 -13.65 25.44 -29.18
CA HIS A 587 -14.11 26.72 -29.70
C HIS A 587 -14.08 27.84 -28.64
N GLY A 588 -13.42 28.96 -28.98
CA GLY A 588 -13.35 30.15 -28.11
C GLY A 588 -12.41 30.03 -26.92
N ARG A 589 -11.58 28.98 -26.85
CA ARG A 589 -10.64 28.73 -25.75
C ARG A 589 -9.21 28.66 -26.24
N THR A 590 -8.27 28.92 -25.33
CA THR A 590 -6.86 28.62 -25.60
C THR A 590 -6.65 27.12 -25.45
N VAL A 591 -6.10 26.48 -26.46
CA VAL A 591 -6.02 25.00 -26.50
C VAL A 591 -4.61 24.54 -26.81
N PHE A 592 -4.10 23.67 -25.97
CA PHE A 592 -2.86 22.93 -26.21
C PHE A 592 -3.21 21.50 -26.60
N VAL A 593 -2.85 21.09 -27.82
CA VAL A 593 -3.13 19.74 -28.32
C VAL A 593 -1.84 18.99 -28.55
N ILE A 594 -1.71 17.83 -27.93
CA ILE A 594 -0.70 16.83 -28.33
C ILE A 594 -1.32 16.07 -29.50
N ALA A 595 -0.93 16.49 -30.71
CA ALA A 595 -1.60 16.01 -31.89
C ALA A 595 -0.93 14.77 -32.48
N HIS A 596 -1.72 13.71 -32.62
CA HIS A 596 -1.36 12.49 -33.34
C HIS A 596 -2.03 12.39 -34.72
N ARG A 597 -2.84 13.39 -35.10
CA ARG A 597 -3.60 13.43 -36.36
C ARG A 597 -3.27 14.64 -37.18
N LEU A 598 -3.08 14.40 -38.47
CA LEU A 598 -2.81 15.46 -39.45
C LEU A 598 -3.95 16.49 -39.56
N SER A 599 -5.21 16.07 -39.40
CA SER A 599 -6.38 16.97 -39.43
C SER A 599 -6.38 17.99 -38.29
N THR A 600 -6.10 17.55 -37.09
CA THR A 600 -6.03 18.42 -35.90
C THR A 600 -4.87 19.39 -36.01
N VAL A 601 -3.70 18.90 -36.45
CA VAL A 601 -2.52 19.72 -36.68
C VAL A 601 -2.80 20.81 -37.73
N LYS A 602 -3.37 20.42 -38.90
CA LYS A 602 -3.64 21.33 -40.00
C LYS A 602 -4.55 22.50 -39.61
N ASN A 603 -5.54 22.25 -38.77
CA ASN A 603 -6.54 23.23 -38.34
C ASN A 603 -6.10 24.00 -37.06
N SER A 604 -4.83 23.94 -36.67
CA SER A 604 -4.30 24.68 -35.53
C SER A 604 -3.74 26.04 -35.97
N ASP A 605 -3.93 27.06 -35.11
CA ASP A 605 -3.44 28.41 -35.38
C ASP A 605 -1.91 28.46 -35.32
N VAL A 606 -1.33 27.68 -34.38
CA VAL A 606 0.11 27.56 -34.19
C VAL A 606 0.46 26.08 -34.11
N ILE A 607 1.47 25.67 -34.86
CA ILE A 607 2.08 24.34 -34.82
C ILE A 607 3.49 24.50 -34.28
N MET A 608 3.84 23.75 -33.28
CA MET A 608 5.18 23.69 -32.69
C MET A 608 5.75 22.28 -32.90
N VAL A 609 6.85 22.21 -33.62
CA VAL A 609 7.56 20.95 -33.89
C VAL A 609 8.64 20.77 -32.85
N LEU A 610 8.55 19.66 -32.10
CA LEU A 610 9.49 19.27 -31.08
C LEU A 610 10.42 18.17 -31.59
N GLU A 611 11.71 18.33 -31.34
CA GLU A 611 12.72 17.31 -31.56
C GLU A 611 13.78 17.38 -30.44
N HIS A 612 14.05 16.23 -29.81
CA HIS A 612 15.03 16.13 -28.72
C HIS A 612 14.87 17.20 -27.64
N GLY A 613 13.64 17.44 -27.20
CA GLY A 613 13.32 18.40 -26.14
C GLY A 613 13.47 19.89 -26.52
N ARG A 614 13.54 20.22 -27.80
CA ARG A 614 13.61 21.59 -28.30
C ARG A 614 12.47 21.88 -29.28
N ILE A 615 11.96 23.11 -29.30
CA ILE A 615 11.08 23.59 -30.36
C ILE A 615 11.96 24.02 -31.53
N ILE A 616 11.89 23.26 -32.64
CA ILE A 616 12.73 23.48 -33.83
C ILE A 616 12.02 24.29 -34.92
N GLU A 617 10.69 24.21 -34.97
CA GLU A 617 9.87 24.96 -35.94
C GLU A 617 8.60 25.49 -35.26
N ARG A 618 8.16 26.69 -35.69
CA ARG A 618 6.91 27.33 -35.24
C ARG A 618 6.24 28.11 -36.35
N GLY A 619 4.97 27.84 -36.56
CA GLY A 619 4.16 28.56 -37.59
C GLY A 619 2.79 27.95 -37.73
N ASN A 620 2.03 28.43 -38.70
CA ASN A 620 0.80 27.78 -39.15
C ASN A 620 1.10 26.74 -40.24
N HIS A 621 0.10 25.96 -40.61
CA HIS A 621 0.25 24.90 -41.62
C HIS A 621 0.85 25.40 -42.95
N GLU A 622 0.34 26.53 -43.50
CA GLU A 622 0.79 27.06 -44.79
C GLU A 622 2.26 27.47 -44.75
N LYS A 623 2.65 28.20 -43.72
CA LYS A 623 4.05 28.64 -43.51
C LYS A 623 5.01 27.45 -43.41
N LEU A 624 4.71 26.47 -42.56
CA LEU A 624 5.62 25.34 -42.34
C LEU A 624 5.69 24.39 -43.54
N ILE A 625 4.62 24.26 -44.33
CA ILE A 625 4.66 23.54 -45.60
C ILE A 625 5.55 24.27 -46.64
N ALA A 626 5.49 25.60 -46.68
CA ALA A 626 6.31 26.42 -47.60
C ALA A 626 7.82 26.36 -47.22
N GLU A 627 8.15 26.29 -45.92
CA GLU A 627 9.52 26.19 -45.41
C GLU A 627 10.16 24.84 -45.72
N LYS A 628 9.38 23.79 -46.03
CA LYS A 628 9.84 22.42 -46.36
C LYS A 628 10.78 21.80 -45.29
N GLY A 629 10.57 22.17 -44.05
CA GLY A 629 11.34 21.69 -42.89
C GLY A 629 10.87 20.32 -42.35
N LYS A 630 11.06 20.10 -41.08
CA LYS A 630 10.68 18.84 -40.40
C LYS A 630 9.18 18.60 -40.41
N TYR A 631 8.35 19.67 -40.24
CA TYR A 631 6.90 19.58 -40.37
C TYR A 631 6.46 19.07 -41.72
N TYR A 632 7.06 19.61 -42.79
CA TYR A 632 6.77 19.15 -44.14
C TYR A 632 7.07 17.67 -44.33
N GLN A 633 8.21 17.20 -43.79
CA GLN A 633 8.58 15.78 -43.85
C GLN A 633 7.58 14.88 -43.10
N LEU A 634 7.14 15.30 -41.90
CA LEU A 634 6.13 14.60 -41.09
C LEU A 634 4.78 14.58 -41.79
N TYR A 635 4.38 15.69 -42.39
CA TYR A 635 3.08 15.85 -43.09
C TYR A 635 3.01 15.02 -44.37
N THR A 636 4.07 14.98 -45.18
CA THR A 636 4.13 14.26 -46.45
C THR A 636 4.42 12.76 -46.31
N GLY A 637 4.60 12.26 -45.12
CA GLY A 637 4.93 10.85 -44.89
C GLY A 637 6.38 10.48 -45.29
N ALA A 638 7.26 11.47 -45.49
CA ALA A 638 8.67 11.21 -45.78
C ALA A 638 9.44 10.68 -44.53
N PHE A 639 8.83 10.79 -43.33
CA PHE A 639 9.20 10.11 -42.11
C PHE A 639 7.95 9.48 -41.51
N GLU A 640 7.94 8.20 -41.22
CA GLU A 640 6.92 7.55 -40.41
C GLU A 640 6.97 8.13 -39.02
N LEU A 641 5.79 8.47 -38.45
CA LEU A 641 5.62 8.76 -37.04
C LEU A 641 5.76 7.41 -36.32
N GLU A 642 7.01 6.99 -35.97
CA GLU A 642 7.27 5.87 -35.08
C GLU A 642 6.80 6.12 -33.65
#